data_eccc7a91bd4e76fdb006eb4292fe9788
#
_entry.id   eccc7a91bd4e76fdb006eb4292fe9788
#
_cell.length_a   1.000
_cell.length_b   1.000
_cell.length_c   1.000
_cell.angle_alpha   90.00
_cell.angle_beta   90.00
_cell.angle_gamma   90.00
#
_symmetry.space_group_name_H-M   'P 1'
#
loop_
_entity.id
_entity.type
_entity.pdbx_description
1 polymer ?
#
loop_
_entity_poly.entity_id
_entity_poly.type
_entity_poly.pdbx_seq_one_letter_code
_entity_poly.pdbx_strand_id
1 'polypeptide(L)'
;MNDLLKHFREKQKQLNNEKIMNTQCPYCSMQCSMQLIEERIIERMKYKVVPNKMDPTSQGKLCIKGLNAHQHVINDKRITSPMLKIDGEFVKITWDMALEIIKEKFKSIQEEDGFDALSVYGGGSLTNEEAYMLGKFARVALKTRHIDYNGRFCMSSAATAANDAFGIDRGMTNPLSDIPMAKCIILAGTNIAECQPTIMPYFLKAKKNGAFIIAIDPRETATTKIADIHLQLKPGTDWSLVNGMLKVLVEEGYDNEDFIENRTHGYNDLQQFLCNIQLTDIVEQTGIPEQQIRLAAKMYGKANSAMVFTARGVEQHVNGNETVRNFINLCLITGKIGREGCGYGAITGQGNGQGGREHGQKADQLPGYRSIDNMEHRKHIASVWGVNEFDLPSKGVSAYEMIEKIDREEITGLLVVGSNPVVSNPNAIFVEKSLKKLKFLVVVDMFISETAQLADLLLPSSSYLENAGTMTNLEGRITLRNGERKKPGEVKHDWEILREIATILGEGEYFKYDSSEDIFNELRVASQGGRADYAGVTYERLNKEKLFWPCPNSDHPGTERLFSDQFAHPDGRAVIKVIANTPNREAISEDYPLYLTTGRVLAHYLSGTQTRRSSSLNSRYPESRIEIHPLAAKKFGVKDKSFVKLESKRGSVVVRCKITPKIRRDTVFVPFHWGDIQNINRLTDPSLDPSCKMPSFKLCAVKISPF
;
A
#
# COMPACT_ATOMS: atom_id res chain seq x y z
N MET A 1 16.82 30.08 -50.39
CA MET A 1 17.44 29.25 -49.32
C MET A 1 16.71 29.34 -48.00
N ASN A 2 16.34 30.55 -47.51
CA ASN A 2 15.59 30.72 -46.24
C ASN A 2 14.15 30.14 -46.31
N ASP A 3 13.44 30.25 -47.42
CA ASP A 3 12.09 29.71 -47.58
C ASP A 3 12.09 28.18 -47.68
N LEU A 4 13.11 27.58 -48.29
CA LEU A 4 13.28 26.13 -48.30
C LEU A 4 13.59 25.58 -46.92
N LEU A 5 14.41 26.28 -46.13
CA LEU A 5 14.72 25.92 -44.72
C LEU A 5 13.50 26.10 -43.80
N LYS A 6 12.68 27.12 -44.05
CA LYS A 6 11.43 27.34 -43.34
C LYS A 6 10.40 26.25 -43.69
N HIS A 7 10.25 25.94 -44.96
CA HIS A 7 9.40 24.85 -45.43
C HIS A 7 9.87 23.48 -44.95
N PHE A 8 11.19 23.23 -44.90
CA PHE A 8 11.76 22.02 -44.33
C PHE A 8 11.53 21.94 -42.80
N ARG A 9 11.64 23.05 -42.06
CA ARG A 9 11.33 23.11 -40.62
C ARG A 9 9.83 22.96 -40.37
N GLU A 10 8.97 23.51 -41.21
CA GLU A 10 7.52 23.34 -41.12
C GLU A 10 7.10 21.92 -41.49
N LYS A 11 7.71 21.30 -42.50
CA LYS A 11 7.53 19.89 -42.85
C LYS A 11 8.11 18.95 -41.78
N GLN A 12 9.25 19.28 -41.16
CA GLN A 12 9.76 18.54 -39.99
C GLN A 12 8.85 18.70 -38.76
N LYS A 13 8.25 19.88 -38.56
CA LYS A 13 7.21 20.07 -37.50
C LYS A 13 5.93 19.29 -37.79
N GLN A 14 5.53 19.16 -39.06
CA GLN A 14 4.37 18.35 -39.46
C GLN A 14 4.69 16.84 -39.48
N LEU A 15 5.96 16.44 -39.62
CA LEU A 15 6.42 15.04 -39.51
C LEU A 15 6.70 14.58 -38.07
N ASN A 16 6.95 15.50 -37.18
CA ASN A 16 7.07 15.22 -35.75
C ASN A 16 5.70 15.40 -35.07
N ASN A 17 4.79 14.44 -35.29
CA ASN A 17 3.59 14.32 -34.45
C ASN A 17 4.02 13.87 -33.04
N GLU A 18 4.53 14.81 -32.25
CA GLU A 18 4.74 14.62 -30.84
C GLU A 18 3.38 14.68 -30.12
N LYS A 19 3.00 13.58 -29.49
CA LYS A 19 1.87 13.55 -28.56
C LYS A 19 2.41 13.65 -27.14
N ILE A 20 2.07 14.73 -26.44
CA ILE A 20 2.43 14.95 -25.03
C ILE A 20 1.22 14.58 -24.17
N MET A 21 1.42 13.66 -23.23
CA MET A 21 0.40 13.22 -22.26
C MET A 21 0.84 13.57 -20.86
N ASN A 22 -0.01 14.29 -20.11
CA ASN A 22 0.20 14.60 -18.70
C ASN A 22 -0.36 13.47 -17.84
N THR A 23 0.41 12.98 -16.88
CA THR A 23 0.00 11.86 -16.05
C THR A 23 0.77 11.82 -14.74
N GLN A 24 0.42 10.87 -13.85
CA GLN A 24 1.16 10.52 -12.66
C GLN A 24 1.78 9.14 -12.80
N CYS A 25 2.92 8.94 -12.14
CA CYS A 25 3.56 7.64 -12.03
C CYS A 25 2.63 6.63 -11.35
N PRO A 26 2.40 5.43 -11.93
CA PRO A 26 1.39 4.48 -11.43
C PRO A 26 1.85 3.66 -10.22
N TYR A 27 3.12 3.76 -9.82
CA TYR A 27 3.68 2.79 -8.89
C TYR A 27 3.43 3.12 -7.41
N CYS A 28 4.20 4.01 -6.82
CA CYS A 28 4.11 4.24 -5.39
C CYS A 28 3.26 5.46 -5.03
N SER A 29 2.93 5.55 -3.76
CA SER A 29 2.09 6.61 -3.17
C SER A 29 2.63 8.04 -3.29
N MET A 30 3.82 8.23 -3.85
CA MET A 30 4.32 9.56 -4.22
C MET A 30 3.57 10.16 -5.41
N GLN A 31 3.00 9.32 -6.29
CA GLN A 31 2.22 9.74 -7.47
C GLN A 31 2.90 10.87 -8.27
N CYS A 32 4.22 10.78 -8.46
CA CYS A 32 5.01 11.83 -9.09
C CYS A 32 4.43 12.23 -10.44
N SER A 33 4.16 13.52 -10.63
CA SER A 33 3.62 14.06 -11.88
C SER A 33 4.69 14.06 -12.97
N MET A 34 4.30 13.64 -14.17
CA MET A 34 5.21 13.50 -15.32
C MET A 34 4.47 13.69 -16.64
N GLN A 35 5.25 13.93 -17.69
CA GLN A 35 4.78 13.93 -19.07
C GLN A 35 5.38 12.71 -19.79
N LEU A 36 4.55 12.01 -20.55
CA LEU A 36 5.01 11.05 -21.55
C LEU A 36 4.90 11.70 -22.92
N ILE A 37 6.01 11.75 -23.63
CA ILE A 37 6.09 12.27 -25.01
C ILE A 37 6.24 11.06 -25.93
N GLU A 38 5.27 10.87 -26.82
CA GLU A 38 5.32 9.90 -27.92
C GLU A 38 5.76 10.61 -29.19
N GLU A 39 6.92 10.25 -29.70
CA GLU A 39 7.48 10.75 -30.95
C GLU A 39 7.42 9.65 -32.01
N ARG A 40 6.78 9.90 -33.17
CA ARG A 40 6.83 8.99 -34.27
C ARG A 40 8.04 9.34 -35.18
N ILE A 41 9.06 8.47 -35.15
CA ILE A 41 10.24 8.63 -36.02
C ILE A 41 10.18 7.55 -37.10
N ILE A 42 9.79 7.97 -38.31
CA ILE A 42 9.57 7.07 -39.49
C ILE A 42 8.55 5.98 -39.07
N GLU A 43 8.94 4.73 -38.97
CA GLU A 43 8.07 3.59 -38.60
C GLU A 43 8.17 3.18 -37.13
N ARG A 44 8.97 3.90 -36.30
CA ARG A 44 9.20 3.57 -34.90
C ARG A 44 8.61 4.62 -33.96
N MET A 45 7.97 4.15 -32.90
CA MET A 45 7.56 5.02 -31.79
C MET A 45 8.71 5.13 -30.78
N LYS A 46 9.09 6.36 -30.47
CA LYS A 46 10.02 6.68 -29.40
C LYS A 46 9.24 7.30 -28.23
N TYR A 47 9.58 6.89 -27.04
CA TYR A 47 8.95 7.37 -25.82
C TYR A 47 9.97 8.10 -24.95
N LYS A 48 9.59 9.27 -24.44
CA LYS A 48 10.40 10.06 -23.51
C LYS A 48 9.54 10.45 -22.31
N VAL A 49 10.02 10.14 -21.12
CA VAL A 49 9.36 10.55 -19.86
C VAL A 49 10.08 11.78 -19.29
N VAL A 50 9.31 12.84 -19.03
CA VAL A 50 9.82 14.11 -18.48
C VAL A 50 9.12 14.38 -17.14
N PRO A 51 9.87 14.57 -16.03
CA PRO A 51 9.27 14.92 -14.75
C PRO A 51 8.66 16.34 -14.81
N ASN A 52 7.49 16.52 -14.18
CA ASN A 52 6.88 17.82 -14.05
C ASN A 52 7.60 18.61 -12.94
N LYS A 53 8.28 19.70 -13.31
CA LYS A 53 9.04 20.55 -12.38
C LYS A 53 8.15 21.27 -11.36
N MET A 54 6.87 21.46 -11.67
CA MET A 54 5.88 22.12 -10.82
C MET A 54 5.15 21.15 -9.89
N ASP A 55 5.48 19.84 -9.94
CA ASP A 55 4.87 18.88 -9.04
C ASP A 55 5.25 19.15 -7.57
N PRO A 56 4.29 19.46 -6.69
CA PRO A 56 4.58 19.78 -5.29
C PRO A 56 5.12 18.60 -4.50
N THR A 57 4.79 17.37 -4.93
CA THR A 57 5.14 16.13 -4.23
C THR A 57 6.56 15.68 -4.59
N SER A 58 6.88 15.55 -5.85
CA SER A 58 8.20 15.05 -6.30
C SER A 58 9.22 16.16 -6.59
N GLN A 59 8.77 17.43 -6.66
CA GLN A 59 9.63 18.59 -6.95
C GLN A 59 10.45 18.40 -8.24
N GLY A 60 9.82 17.90 -9.27
CA GLY A 60 10.46 17.65 -10.57
C GLY A 60 11.40 16.47 -10.60
N LYS A 61 11.22 15.47 -9.74
CA LYS A 61 12.06 14.27 -9.71
C LYS A 61 11.26 13.01 -10.03
N LEU A 62 11.90 12.07 -10.70
CA LEU A 62 11.40 10.73 -10.94
C LEU A 62 12.47 9.71 -10.58
N CYS A 63 12.05 8.61 -9.98
CA CYS A 63 12.92 7.46 -9.78
C CYS A 63 12.97 6.60 -11.06
N ILE A 64 13.88 5.61 -11.06
CA ILE A 64 14.04 4.72 -12.22
C ILE A 64 12.74 3.99 -12.62
N LYS A 65 11.85 3.68 -11.66
CA LYS A 65 10.55 3.06 -11.97
C LYS A 65 9.66 4.01 -12.77
N GLY A 66 9.52 5.27 -12.31
CA GLY A 66 8.72 6.29 -13.01
C GLY A 66 9.25 6.60 -14.41
N LEU A 67 10.58 6.72 -14.58
CA LEU A 67 11.21 6.94 -15.88
C LEU A 67 10.94 5.81 -16.90
N ASN A 68 10.64 4.61 -16.44
CA ASN A 68 10.40 3.43 -17.28
C ASN A 68 8.95 2.91 -17.19
N ALA A 69 8.04 3.67 -16.60
CA ALA A 69 6.65 3.22 -16.38
C ALA A 69 5.87 2.97 -17.69
N HIS A 70 6.20 3.69 -18.76
CA HIS A 70 5.57 3.48 -20.06
C HIS A 70 5.82 2.07 -20.65
N GLN A 71 6.95 1.42 -20.31
CA GLN A 71 7.36 0.17 -20.96
C GLN A 71 6.37 -0.98 -20.73
N HIS A 72 5.70 -1.07 -19.58
CA HIS A 72 4.69 -2.08 -19.38
C HIS A 72 3.40 -1.77 -20.16
N VAL A 73 3.08 -0.50 -20.40
CA VAL A 73 1.87 -0.10 -21.13
C VAL A 73 1.96 -0.50 -22.61
N ILE A 74 3.15 -0.38 -23.20
CA ILE A 74 3.40 -0.71 -24.62
C ILE A 74 3.86 -2.16 -24.83
N ASN A 75 3.82 -2.99 -23.79
CA ASN A 75 4.26 -4.38 -23.85
C ASN A 75 3.27 -5.22 -24.68
N ASP A 76 3.80 -6.06 -25.56
CA ASP A 76 3.03 -6.92 -26.47
C ASP A 76 2.26 -8.06 -25.78
N LYS A 77 2.60 -8.36 -24.51
CA LYS A 77 1.92 -9.38 -23.69
C LYS A 77 0.70 -8.87 -22.94
N ARG A 78 0.22 -7.64 -23.26
CA ARG A 78 -1.03 -7.13 -22.68
C ARG A 78 -2.22 -7.95 -23.14
N ILE A 79 -3.14 -8.21 -22.21
CA ILE A 79 -4.48 -8.72 -22.54
C ILE A 79 -5.24 -7.58 -23.23
N THR A 80 -5.75 -7.81 -24.44
CA THR A 80 -6.42 -6.81 -25.26
C THR A 80 -7.83 -7.21 -25.70
N SER A 81 -8.27 -8.40 -25.33
CA SER A 81 -9.65 -8.91 -25.52
C SER A 81 -9.99 -9.84 -24.37
N PRO A 82 -11.28 -10.08 -24.06
CA PRO A 82 -11.69 -11.12 -23.12
C PRO A 82 -11.16 -12.49 -23.55
N MET A 83 -10.80 -13.35 -22.58
CA MET A 83 -10.27 -14.69 -22.85
C MET A 83 -10.89 -15.69 -21.88
N LEU A 84 -11.42 -16.78 -22.42
CA LEU A 84 -11.96 -17.91 -21.68
C LEU A 84 -10.95 -19.05 -21.65
N LYS A 85 -10.80 -19.73 -20.53
CA LYS A 85 -9.96 -20.91 -20.40
C LYS A 85 -10.72 -22.15 -20.85
N ILE A 86 -10.24 -22.79 -21.93
CA ILE A 86 -10.79 -24.01 -22.50
C ILE A 86 -9.66 -25.03 -22.59
N ASP A 87 -9.84 -26.21 -21.99
CA ASP A 87 -8.83 -27.29 -21.96
C ASP A 87 -7.43 -26.83 -21.49
N GLY A 88 -7.41 -25.88 -20.55
CA GLY A 88 -6.18 -25.32 -19.96
C GLY A 88 -5.56 -24.13 -20.71
N GLU A 89 -6.05 -23.80 -21.90
CA GLU A 89 -5.54 -22.72 -22.74
C GLU A 89 -6.51 -21.53 -22.80
N PHE A 90 -5.99 -20.31 -22.87
CA PHE A 90 -6.80 -19.11 -23.01
C PHE A 90 -7.16 -18.80 -24.45
N VAL A 91 -8.45 -18.87 -24.77
CA VAL A 91 -9.01 -18.57 -26.09
C VAL A 91 -9.72 -17.21 -26.05
N LYS A 92 -9.48 -16.35 -27.04
CA LYS A 92 -10.17 -15.05 -27.17
C LYS A 92 -11.66 -15.26 -27.43
N ILE A 93 -12.50 -14.50 -26.75
CA ILE A 93 -13.96 -14.46 -26.92
C ILE A 93 -14.42 -13.00 -27.02
N THR A 94 -15.68 -12.79 -27.42
CA THR A 94 -16.28 -11.46 -27.44
C THR A 94 -16.69 -10.99 -26.03
N TRP A 95 -16.90 -9.69 -25.85
CA TRP A 95 -17.44 -9.14 -24.60
C TRP A 95 -18.84 -9.69 -24.29
N ASP A 96 -19.69 -9.83 -25.29
CA ASP A 96 -21.06 -10.37 -25.10
C ASP A 96 -21.02 -11.81 -24.55
N MET A 97 -20.13 -12.65 -25.11
CA MET A 97 -19.92 -14.01 -24.59
C MET A 97 -19.37 -13.99 -23.16
N ALA A 98 -18.40 -13.13 -22.88
CA ALA A 98 -17.82 -13.03 -21.54
C ALA A 98 -18.85 -12.59 -20.49
N LEU A 99 -19.67 -11.60 -20.81
CA LEU A 99 -20.72 -11.10 -19.94
C LEU A 99 -21.80 -12.16 -19.70
N GLU A 100 -22.25 -12.88 -20.74
CA GLU A 100 -23.26 -13.95 -20.57
C GLU A 100 -22.73 -15.10 -19.70
N ILE A 101 -21.46 -15.50 -19.85
CA ILE A 101 -20.80 -16.50 -18.99
C ILE A 101 -20.79 -16.00 -17.52
N ILE A 102 -20.41 -14.73 -17.28
CA ILE A 102 -20.40 -14.15 -15.94
C ILE A 102 -21.80 -14.21 -15.34
N LYS A 103 -22.81 -13.79 -16.10
CA LYS A 103 -24.22 -13.79 -15.65
C LYS A 103 -24.67 -15.19 -15.26
N GLU A 104 -24.45 -16.17 -16.13
CA GLU A 104 -24.82 -17.56 -15.88
C GLU A 104 -24.14 -18.09 -14.61
N LYS A 105 -22.80 -17.96 -14.54
CA LYS A 105 -22.02 -18.52 -13.45
C LYS A 105 -22.30 -17.84 -12.10
N PHE A 106 -22.38 -16.50 -12.08
CA PHE A 106 -22.66 -15.78 -10.83
C PHE A 106 -24.07 -16.06 -10.32
N LYS A 107 -25.08 -16.11 -11.19
CA LYS A 107 -26.44 -16.48 -10.79
C LYS A 107 -26.53 -17.92 -10.30
N SER A 108 -25.91 -18.87 -10.98
CA SER A 108 -25.90 -20.27 -10.53
C SER A 108 -25.26 -20.38 -9.13
N ILE A 109 -24.12 -19.71 -8.88
CA ILE A 109 -23.49 -19.70 -7.55
C ILE A 109 -24.41 -19.04 -6.50
N GLN A 110 -25.06 -17.94 -6.82
CA GLN A 110 -25.99 -17.26 -5.89
C GLN A 110 -27.21 -18.12 -5.58
N GLU A 111 -27.76 -18.84 -6.55
CA GLU A 111 -28.91 -19.74 -6.39
C GLU A 111 -28.58 -21.01 -5.61
N GLU A 112 -27.38 -21.59 -5.85
CA GLU A 112 -26.94 -22.84 -5.23
C GLU A 112 -26.34 -22.63 -3.84
N ASP A 113 -25.46 -21.63 -3.70
CA ASP A 113 -24.59 -21.45 -2.52
C ASP A 113 -24.92 -20.16 -1.74
N GLY A 114 -25.76 -19.26 -2.27
CA GLY A 114 -26.14 -17.99 -1.68
C GLY A 114 -25.24 -16.81 -2.08
N PHE A 115 -25.67 -15.58 -1.77
CA PHE A 115 -24.97 -14.35 -2.18
C PHE A 115 -23.54 -14.24 -1.63
N ASP A 116 -23.31 -14.72 -0.41
CA ASP A 116 -22.00 -14.68 0.24
C ASP A 116 -21.01 -15.74 -0.28
N ALA A 117 -21.44 -16.63 -1.17
CA ALA A 117 -20.56 -17.53 -1.90
C ALA A 117 -19.77 -16.81 -3.03
N LEU A 118 -20.20 -15.60 -3.42
CA LEU A 118 -19.43 -14.70 -4.26
C LEU A 118 -18.56 -13.76 -3.43
N SER A 119 -17.41 -13.38 -3.99
CA SER A 119 -16.50 -12.44 -3.35
C SER A 119 -15.76 -11.56 -4.35
N VAL A 120 -15.20 -10.43 -3.85
CA VAL A 120 -14.48 -9.45 -4.65
C VAL A 120 -13.13 -9.14 -4.00
N TYR A 121 -12.04 -9.26 -4.76
CA TYR A 121 -10.68 -8.96 -4.30
C TYR A 121 -10.08 -7.80 -5.12
N GLY A 122 -9.96 -6.62 -4.51
CA GLY A 122 -9.51 -5.40 -5.17
C GLY A 122 -7.99 -5.17 -5.16
N GLY A 123 -7.57 -4.16 -5.93
CA GLY A 123 -6.20 -3.68 -6.01
C GLY A 123 -6.01 -2.31 -5.34
N GLY A 124 -4.83 -2.08 -4.73
CA GLY A 124 -4.47 -0.79 -4.10
C GLY A 124 -3.90 0.24 -5.09
N SER A 125 -4.07 0.04 -6.39
CA SER A 125 -3.65 0.98 -7.44
C SER A 125 -4.83 1.43 -8.32
N LEU A 126 -6.05 1.01 -8.00
CA LEU A 126 -7.30 1.52 -8.58
C LEU A 126 -7.43 3.02 -8.28
N THR A 127 -8.12 3.76 -9.14
CA THR A 127 -8.49 5.16 -8.86
C THR A 127 -9.47 5.22 -7.68
N ASN A 128 -9.73 6.41 -7.13
CA ASN A 128 -10.73 6.57 -6.06
C ASN A 128 -12.12 6.15 -6.56
N GLU A 129 -12.43 6.50 -7.80
CA GLU A 129 -13.66 6.15 -8.50
C GLU A 129 -13.83 4.64 -8.64
N GLU A 130 -12.76 3.93 -9.07
CA GLU A 130 -12.79 2.48 -9.23
C GLU A 130 -12.87 1.76 -7.88
N ALA A 131 -12.18 2.25 -6.85
CA ALA A 131 -12.27 1.72 -5.49
C ALA A 131 -13.69 1.89 -4.90
N TYR A 132 -14.31 3.06 -5.14
CA TYR A 132 -15.69 3.34 -4.78
C TYR A 132 -16.67 2.42 -5.51
N MET A 133 -16.53 2.35 -6.85
CA MET A 133 -17.36 1.48 -7.69
C MET A 133 -17.27 0.02 -7.26
N LEU A 134 -16.07 -0.47 -6.96
CA LEU A 134 -15.87 -1.86 -6.53
C LEU A 134 -16.59 -2.13 -5.20
N GLY A 135 -16.56 -1.17 -4.27
CA GLY A 135 -17.28 -1.23 -3.00
C GLY A 135 -18.79 -1.26 -3.16
N LYS A 136 -19.34 -0.41 -4.04
CA LYS A 136 -20.76 -0.38 -4.40
C LYS A 136 -21.18 -1.65 -5.14
N PHE A 137 -20.38 -2.07 -6.13
CA PHE A 137 -20.63 -3.27 -6.93
C PHE A 137 -20.78 -4.54 -6.07
N ALA A 138 -19.85 -4.78 -5.16
CA ALA A 138 -19.92 -5.94 -4.28
C ALA A 138 -21.21 -5.96 -3.45
N ARG A 139 -21.62 -4.80 -2.91
CA ARG A 139 -22.73 -4.71 -1.97
C ARG A 139 -24.09 -4.56 -2.62
N VAL A 140 -24.17 -3.90 -3.78
CA VAL A 140 -25.44 -3.63 -4.49
C VAL A 140 -25.67 -4.64 -5.61
N ALA A 141 -24.67 -4.87 -6.49
CA ALA A 141 -24.85 -5.76 -7.63
C ALA A 141 -24.68 -7.24 -7.28
N LEU A 142 -23.65 -7.60 -6.52
CA LEU A 142 -23.44 -8.99 -6.08
C LEU A 142 -24.16 -9.32 -4.78
N LYS A 143 -24.55 -8.33 -3.97
CA LYS A 143 -25.21 -8.47 -2.67
C LYS A 143 -24.39 -9.29 -1.66
N THR A 144 -23.07 -9.34 -1.85
CA THR A 144 -22.12 -10.05 -0.98
C THR A 144 -21.48 -9.12 0.02
N ARG A 145 -21.24 -9.63 1.25
CA ARG A 145 -20.38 -8.96 2.24
C ARG A 145 -18.89 -9.10 1.97
N HIS A 146 -18.48 -10.07 1.16
CA HIS A 146 -17.09 -10.46 1.00
C HIS A 146 -16.38 -9.63 -0.05
N ILE A 147 -15.93 -8.44 0.37
CA ILE A 147 -15.05 -7.56 -0.38
C ILE A 147 -13.88 -7.13 0.49
N ASP A 148 -12.65 -7.28 -0.01
CA ASP A 148 -11.47 -6.67 0.56
C ASP A 148 -10.40 -6.52 -0.54
N TYR A 149 -9.21 -6.03 -0.22
CA TYR A 149 -8.18 -5.74 -1.21
C TYR A 149 -6.77 -5.90 -0.65
N ASN A 150 -5.77 -5.95 -1.53
CA ASN A 150 -4.37 -6.12 -1.14
C ASN A 150 -3.80 -4.95 -0.30
N GLY A 151 -4.50 -3.83 -0.19
CA GLY A 151 -4.17 -2.75 0.73
C GLY A 151 -4.27 -3.15 2.21
N ARG A 152 -5.04 -4.22 2.53
CA ARG A 152 -5.06 -4.86 3.85
C ARG A 152 -3.65 -5.22 4.31
N PHE A 153 -2.81 -5.71 3.41
CA PHE A 153 -1.42 -6.10 3.67
C PHE A 153 -0.43 -4.94 3.58
N CYS A 154 -0.91 -3.73 3.37
CA CYS A 154 -0.07 -2.54 3.24
C CYS A 154 -0.12 -1.65 4.48
N MET A 155 -1.31 -1.20 4.86
CA MET A 155 -1.48 -0.10 5.82
C MET A 155 -2.42 -0.41 6.98
N SER A 156 -3.02 -1.60 7.07
CA SER A 156 -4.07 -1.84 8.06
C SER A 156 -3.60 -1.67 9.50
N SER A 157 -2.35 -2.03 9.82
CA SER A 157 -1.78 -1.80 11.16
C SER A 157 -1.70 -0.31 11.49
N ALA A 158 -1.10 0.49 10.60
CA ALA A 158 -0.97 1.93 10.83
C ALA A 158 -2.32 2.65 10.78
N ALA A 159 -3.22 2.23 9.88
CA ALA A 159 -4.56 2.80 9.76
C ALA A 159 -5.40 2.56 11.03
N THR A 160 -5.38 1.33 11.57
CA THR A 160 -6.08 1.00 12.82
C THR A 160 -5.45 1.77 13.98
N ALA A 161 -4.11 1.76 14.10
CA ALA A 161 -3.41 2.51 15.14
C ALA A 161 -3.75 4.01 15.12
N ALA A 162 -3.79 4.64 13.93
CA ALA A 162 -4.10 6.06 13.80
C ALA A 162 -5.59 6.34 14.10
N ASN A 163 -6.51 5.52 13.61
CA ASN A 163 -7.94 5.65 13.94
C ASN A 163 -8.19 5.54 15.45
N ASP A 164 -7.53 4.58 16.12
CA ASP A 164 -7.67 4.39 17.57
C ASP A 164 -7.01 5.51 18.38
N ALA A 165 -5.87 6.04 17.90
CA ALA A 165 -5.14 7.10 18.60
C ALA A 165 -5.73 8.49 18.36
N PHE A 166 -6.04 8.79 17.12
CA PHE A 166 -6.37 10.15 16.65
C PHE A 166 -7.82 10.32 16.24
N GLY A 167 -8.56 9.22 16.06
CA GLY A 167 -9.92 9.20 15.49
C GLY A 167 -9.95 9.16 13.97
N ILE A 168 -8.80 9.30 13.28
CA ILE A 168 -8.71 9.32 11.81
C ILE A 168 -7.35 8.83 11.34
N ASP A 169 -7.32 8.11 10.22
CA ASP A 169 -6.10 7.78 9.47
C ASP A 169 -6.06 8.49 8.13
N ARG A 170 -5.00 9.27 7.89
CA ARG A 170 -4.67 9.83 6.57
C ARG A 170 -3.31 9.35 6.04
N GLY A 171 -2.65 8.45 6.75
CA GLY A 171 -1.27 8.07 6.50
C GLY A 171 -0.29 9.05 7.13
N MET A 172 -0.05 10.21 6.55
CA MET A 172 0.74 11.29 7.15
C MET A 172 -0.18 12.36 7.79
N THR A 173 0.17 12.82 8.98
CA THR A 173 -0.54 13.91 9.66
C THR A 173 -0.13 15.30 9.13
N ASN A 174 0.99 15.37 8.41
CA ASN A 174 1.60 16.59 7.89
C ASN A 174 1.89 16.46 6.39
N PRO A 175 2.03 17.58 5.66
CA PRO A 175 2.52 17.57 4.30
C PRO A 175 4.03 17.23 4.26
N LEU A 176 4.51 16.75 3.11
CA LEU A 176 5.92 16.47 2.89
C LEU A 176 6.83 17.69 3.09
N SER A 177 6.29 18.89 2.87
CA SER A 177 7.00 20.16 3.09
C SER A 177 7.43 20.39 4.54
N ASP A 178 6.80 19.75 5.52
CA ASP A 178 7.15 19.84 6.95
C ASP A 178 8.40 19.05 7.32
N ILE A 179 8.75 18.00 6.56
CA ILE A 179 9.91 17.16 6.87
C ILE A 179 11.22 17.95 7.04
N PRO A 180 11.55 18.91 6.16
CA PRO A 180 12.75 19.74 6.32
C PRO A 180 12.77 20.66 7.54
N MET A 181 11.63 20.85 8.21
CA MET A 181 11.49 21.72 9.39
C MET A 181 11.71 20.95 10.71
N ALA A 182 11.64 19.62 10.66
CA ALA A 182 11.89 18.77 11.83
C ALA A 182 13.36 18.84 12.26
N LYS A 183 13.58 18.89 13.60
CA LYS A 183 14.92 18.87 14.21
C LYS A 183 15.32 17.47 14.66
N CYS A 184 14.38 16.55 14.83
CA CYS A 184 14.65 15.13 14.99
C CYS A 184 13.68 14.32 14.13
N ILE A 185 14.17 13.23 13.52
CA ILE A 185 13.35 12.36 12.68
C ILE A 185 13.65 10.91 13.05
N ILE A 186 12.59 10.14 13.33
CA ILE A 186 12.65 8.69 13.50
C ILE A 186 12.16 8.02 12.20
N LEU A 187 12.97 7.12 11.64
CA LEU A 187 12.66 6.29 10.47
C LEU A 187 12.63 4.82 10.90
N ALA A 188 11.45 4.26 11.16
CA ALA A 188 11.29 2.91 11.68
C ALA A 188 10.74 1.95 10.61
N GLY A 189 11.50 0.88 10.32
CA GLY A 189 11.10 -0.14 9.35
C GLY A 189 10.85 0.40 7.95
N THR A 190 11.55 1.47 7.56
CA THR A 190 11.36 2.18 6.28
C THR A 190 12.62 2.14 5.42
N ASN A 191 12.50 1.64 4.18
CA ASN A 191 13.57 1.74 3.18
C ASN A 191 13.13 2.68 2.04
N ILE A 192 12.96 3.96 2.38
CA ILE A 192 12.48 4.99 1.44
C ILE A 192 13.40 5.18 0.24
N ALA A 193 14.71 5.01 0.40
CA ALA A 193 15.67 5.15 -0.68
C ALA A 193 15.45 4.16 -1.84
N GLU A 194 14.88 2.98 -1.57
CA GLU A 194 14.55 1.98 -2.59
C GLU A 194 13.06 1.94 -2.93
N CYS A 195 12.18 2.20 -1.95
CA CYS A 195 10.74 2.11 -2.14
C CYS A 195 10.14 3.38 -2.77
N GLN A 196 10.48 4.56 -2.20
CA GLN A 196 9.99 5.88 -2.62
C GLN A 196 11.16 6.88 -2.77
N PRO A 197 12.10 6.68 -3.71
CA PRO A 197 13.34 7.48 -3.77
C PRO A 197 13.12 8.99 -3.89
N THR A 198 12.00 9.42 -4.44
CA THR A 198 11.66 10.83 -4.63
C THR A 198 11.32 11.58 -3.32
N ILE A 199 11.09 10.87 -2.21
CA ILE A 199 10.93 11.50 -0.89
C ILE A 199 12.30 11.77 -0.19
N MET A 200 13.36 11.06 -0.57
CA MET A 200 14.71 11.22 0.04
C MET A 200 15.21 12.66 0.10
N PRO A 201 14.98 13.51 -0.92
CA PRO A 201 15.41 14.90 -0.87
C PRO A 201 14.87 15.71 0.31
N TYR A 202 13.65 15.40 0.79
CA TYR A 202 13.08 16.06 1.96
C TYR A 202 13.87 15.73 3.23
N PHE A 203 14.24 14.47 3.43
CA PHE A 203 15.07 14.03 4.56
C PHE A 203 16.51 14.55 4.49
N LEU A 204 17.10 14.56 3.29
CA LEU A 204 18.43 15.14 3.09
C LEU A 204 18.44 16.65 3.36
N LYS A 205 17.35 17.36 3.02
CA LYS A 205 17.20 18.78 3.35
C LYS A 205 17.03 18.97 4.86
N ALA A 206 16.25 18.12 5.55
CA ALA A 206 16.14 18.14 7.01
C ALA A 206 17.51 17.97 7.67
N LYS A 207 18.29 16.96 7.23
CA LYS A 207 19.66 16.73 7.72
C LYS A 207 20.58 17.92 7.48
N LYS A 208 20.53 18.53 6.29
CA LYS A 208 21.27 19.76 5.99
C LYS A 208 20.87 20.93 6.91
N ASN A 209 19.60 20.98 7.33
CA ASN A 209 19.07 21.97 8.27
C ASN A 209 19.35 21.62 9.74
N GLY A 210 20.20 20.60 10.01
CA GLY A 210 20.64 20.19 11.34
C GLY A 210 19.71 19.20 12.05
N ALA A 211 18.82 18.51 11.34
CA ALA A 211 18.01 17.46 11.93
C ALA A 211 18.84 16.24 12.32
N PHE A 212 18.61 15.71 13.53
CA PHE A 212 19.15 14.43 13.98
C PHE A 212 18.23 13.29 13.48
N ILE A 213 18.80 12.33 12.75
CA ILE A 213 18.03 11.23 12.15
C ILE A 213 18.36 9.92 12.87
N ILE A 214 17.30 9.26 13.37
CA ILE A 214 17.34 7.96 14.02
C ILE A 214 16.72 6.94 13.05
N ALA A 215 17.49 5.91 12.66
CA ALA A 215 16.98 4.82 11.84
C ALA A 215 16.84 3.55 12.67
N ILE A 216 15.70 2.88 12.56
CA ILE A 216 15.38 1.61 13.24
C ILE A 216 15.10 0.57 12.15
N ASP A 217 16.05 -0.35 11.91
CA ASP A 217 15.96 -1.37 10.85
C ASP A 217 16.96 -2.50 11.12
N PRO A 218 16.63 -3.79 10.98
CA PRO A 218 17.58 -4.89 11.14
C PRO A 218 18.67 -4.94 10.06
N ARG A 219 18.54 -4.14 9.00
CA ARG A 219 19.47 -4.06 7.85
C ARG A 219 20.08 -2.68 7.72
N GLU A 220 21.37 -2.63 7.30
CA GLU A 220 21.96 -1.40 6.77
C GLU A 220 21.47 -1.20 5.32
N THR A 221 20.76 -0.11 5.09
CA THR A 221 20.19 0.26 3.79
C THR A 221 20.69 1.64 3.35
N ALA A 222 20.36 2.04 2.12
CA ALA A 222 20.66 3.40 1.69
C ALA A 222 19.89 4.46 2.52
N THR A 223 18.78 4.08 3.14
CA THR A 223 18.03 4.94 4.07
C THR A 223 18.74 5.05 5.42
N THR A 224 19.21 3.94 6.00
CA THR A 224 19.90 4.00 7.30
C THR A 224 21.24 4.73 7.23
N LYS A 225 21.85 4.83 6.04
CA LYS A 225 23.11 5.57 5.83
C LYS A 225 23.02 7.09 6.02
N ILE A 226 21.83 7.66 5.92
CA ILE A 226 21.64 9.09 6.23
C ILE A 226 21.43 9.36 7.73
N ALA A 227 21.19 8.31 8.54
CA ALA A 227 20.94 8.44 9.96
C ALA A 227 22.23 8.81 10.73
N ASP A 228 22.04 9.49 11.84
CA ASP A 228 23.09 9.80 12.81
C ASP A 228 23.26 8.62 13.81
N ILE A 229 22.19 7.87 14.04
CA ILE A 229 22.22 6.61 14.77
C ILE A 229 21.36 5.55 14.04
N HIS A 230 21.89 4.34 13.92
CA HIS A 230 21.19 3.19 13.38
C HIS A 230 21.02 2.13 14.48
N LEU A 231 19.78 1.94 14.90
CA LEU A 231 19.37 0.93 15.88
C LEU A 231 19.03 -0.36 15.16
N GLN A 232 20.00 -1.28 15.10
CA GLN A 232 19.92 -2.55 14.35
C GLN A 232 19.33 -3.64 15.25
N LEU A 233 18.04 -3.54 15.58
CA LEU A 233 17.32 -4.41 16.52
C LEU A 233 17.08 -5.83 15.98
N LYS A 234 16.76 -6.77 16.87
CA LYS A 234 16.21 -8.08 16.48
C LYS A 234 14.84 -7.90 15.83
N PRO A 235 14.54 -8.59 14.71
CA PRO A 235 13.24 -8.47 14.06
C PRO A 235 12.07 -8.75 15.01
N GLY A 236 11.03 -7.90 14.95
CA GLY A 236 9.81 -8.04 15.76
C GLY A 236 9.91 -7.54 17.20
N THR A 237 10.96 -6.79 17.56
CA THR A 237 11.13 -6.21 18.91
C THR A 237 10.98 -4.69 18.95
N ASP A 238 10.45 -4.09 17.91
CA ASP A 238 10.26 -2.65 17.76
C ASP A 238 9.42 -2.06 18.91
N TRP A 239 8.35 -2.75 19.33
CA TRP A 239 7.48 -2.34 20.45
C TRP A 239 8.26 -2.20 21.76
N SER A 240 9.20 -3.12 22.03
CA SER A 240 10.05 -3.12 23.22
C SER A 240 11.04 -1.97 23.19
N LEU A 241 11.71 -1.73 22.03
CA LEU A 241 12.60 -0.60 21.85
C LEU A 241 11.89 0.73 22.14
N VAL A 242 10.67 0.89 21.63
CA VAL A 242 9.89 2.13 21.84
C VAL A 242 9.48 2.28 23.30
N ASN A 243 9.12 1.20 24.01
CA ASN A 243 8.88 1.23 25.45
C ASN A 243 10.11 1.74 26.22
N GLY A 244 11.33 1.30 25.82
CA GLY A 244 12.58 1.81 26.38
C GLY A 244 12.78 3.30 26.13
N MET A 245 12.46 3.76 24.91
CA MET A 245 12.53 5.19 24.59
C MET A 245 11.52 6.01 25.40
N LEU A 246 10.26 5.54 25.49
CA LEU A 246 9.19 6.18 26.30
C LEU A 246 9.59 6.28 27.78
N LYS A 247 10.13 5.18 28.35
CA LYS A 247 10.63 5.18 29.73
C LYS A 247 11.68 6.27 29.95
N VAL A 248 12.69 6.36 29.07
CA VAL A 248 13.74 7.39 29.20
C VAL A 248 13.17 8.79 29.05
N LEU A 249 12.19 9.01 28.15
CA LEU A 249 11.56 10.32 27.98
C LEU A 249 10.84 10.78 29.25
N VAL A 250 10.10 9.88 29.89
CA VAL A 250 9.37 10.17 31.15
C VAL A 250 10.35 10.34 32.32
N GLU A 251 11.34 9.44 32.46
CA GLU A 251 12.34 9.54 33.54
C GLU A 251 13.15 10.83 33.54
N GLU A 252 13.40 11.37 32.34
CA GLU A 252 14.22 12.57 32.15
C GLU A 252 13.40 13.86 31.95
N GLY A 253 12.06 13.79 32.08
CA GLY A 253 11.16 14.95 32.02
C GLY A 253 11.06 15.58 30.65
N TYR A 254 11.04 14.75 29.58
CA TYR A 254 10.82 15.21 28.20
C TYR A 254 9.35 15.09 27.75
N ASP A 255 8.47 14.62 28.61
CA ASP A 255 7.02 14.63 28.41
C ASP A 255 6.47 16.06 28.54
N ASN A 256 5.41 16.35 27.78
CA ASN A 256 4.76 17.66 27.77
C ASN A 256 3.47 17.61 28.57
N GLU A 257 3.54 17.95 29.86
CA GLU A 257 2.43 17.89 30.81
C GLU A 257 1.20 18.68 30.32
N ASP A 258 1.38 19.91 29.83
CA ASP A 258 0.28 20.74 29.33
C ASP A 258 -0.44 20.12 28.14
N PHE A 259 0.32 19.57 27.18
CA PHE A 259 -0.28 18.86 26.04
C PHE A 259 -0.99 17.58 26.46
N ILE A 260 -0.39 16.82 27.37
CA ILE A 260 -0.96 15.56 27.88
C ILE A 260 -2.29 15.83 28.57
N GLU A 261 -2.32 16.81 29.50
CA GLU A 261 -3.51 17.15 30.28
C GLU A 261 -4.65 17.67 29.39
N ASN A 262 -4.35 18.54 28.43
CA ASN A 262 -5.37 19.22 27.63
C ASN A 262 -5.77 18.47 26.35
N ARG A 263 -4.91 17.59 25.80
CA ARG A 263 -5.07 17.01 24.45
C ARG A 263 -5.12 15.49 24.43
N THR A 264 -4.96 14.79 25.56
CA THR A 264 -4.89 13.32 25.56
C THR A 264 -5.66 12.67 26.72
N HIS A 265 -5.84 11.33 26.58
CA HIS A 265 -6.30 10.43 27.63
C HIS A 265 -5.33 9.24 27.76
N GLY A 266 -5.29 8.60 28.94
CA GLY A 266 -4.58 7.33 29.16
C GLY A 266 -3.10 7.45 29.53
N TYR A 267 -2.58 8.66 29.79
CA TYR A 267 -1.17 8.86 30.14
C TYR A 267 -0.77 8.24 31.48
N ASN A 268 -1.61 8.33 32.50
CA ASN A 268 -1.31 7.83 33.85
C ASN A 268 -1.03 6.32 33.82
N ASP A 269 -1.82 5.56 33.07
CA ASP A 269 -1.63 4.10 32.94
C ASP A 269 -0.31 3.80 32.23
N LEU A 270 0.05 4.59 31.19
CA LEU A 270 1.33 4.46 30.52
C LEU A 270 2.50 4.78 31.47
N GLN A 271 2.43 5.86 32.21
CA GLN A 271 3.45 6.26 33.18
C GLN A 271 3.68 5.16 34.22
N GLN A 272 2.60 4.63 34.82
CA GLN A 272 2.67 3.53 35.77
C GLN A 272 3.31 2.28 35.18
N PHE A 273 2.95 1.92 33.94
CA PHE A 273 3.55 0.79 33.23
C PHE A 273 5.06 1.01 33.01
N LEU A 274 5.47 2.20 32.55
CA LEU A 274 6.87 2.54 32.27
C LEU A 274 7.74 2.53 33.54
N CYS A 275 7.20 2.89 34.69
CA CYS A 275 7.92 2.77 35.97
C CYS A 275 8.32 1.32 36.30
N ASN A 276 7.50 0.35 35.91
CA ASN A 276 7.69 -1.06 36.24
C ASN A 276 8.58 -1.86 35.31
N ILE A 277 8.87 -1.37 34.10
CA ILE A 277 9.75 -2.06 33.13
C ILE A 277 11.22 -1.73 33.38
N GLN A 278 12.13 -2.64 33.03
CA GLN A 278 13.57 -2.46 33.15
C GLN A 278 14.25 -2.30 31.80
N LEU A 279 15.18 -1.36 31.68
CA LEU A 279 15.95 -1.18 30.44
C LEU A 279 16.84 -2.38 30.12
N THR A 280 17.31 -3.11 31.12
CA THR A 280 18.08 -4.35 30.98
C THR A 280 17.30 -5.40 30.18
N ASP A 281 16.00 -5.57 30.45
CA ASP A 281 15.15 -6.51 29.75
C ASP A 281 14.96 -6.11 28.26
N ILE A 282 14.83 -4.80 28.04
CA ILE A 282 14.71 -4.23 26.69
C ILE A 282 16.01 -4.42 25.88
N VAL A 283 17.18 -4.25 26.52
CA VAL A 283 18.49 -4.52 25.92
C VAL A 283 18.59 -5.99 25.50
N GLU A 284 18.17 -6.92 26.35
CA GLU A 284 18.17 -8.36 26.06
C GLU A 284 17.22 -8.69 24.91
N GLN A 285 16.00 -8.17 24.94
CA GLN A 285 14.99 -8.42 23.92
C GLN A 285 15.39 -7.86 22.55
N THR A 286 15.84 -6.61 22.52
CA THR A 286 16.13 -5.91 21.25
C THR A 286 17.52 -6.16 20.71
N GLY A 287 18.48 -6.45 21.59
CA GLY A 287 19.91 -6.49 21.30
C GLY A 287 20.53 -5.10 21.08
N ILE A 288 19.82 -4.03 21.45
CA ILE A 288 20.31 -2.64 21.35
C ILE A 288 20.94 -2.24 22.69
N PRO A 289 22.19 -1.74 22.73
CA PRO A 289 22.82 -1.26 23.97
C PRO A 289 22.01 -0.12 24.62
N GLU A 290 21.90 -0.13 25.96
CA GLU A 290 21.16 0.87 26.74
C GLU A 290 21.57 2.31 26.38
N GLN A 291 22.87 2.55 26.21
CA GLN A 291 23.39 3.87 25.84
C GLN A 291 22.80 4.39 24.50
N GLN A 292 22.55 3.50 23.54
CA GLN A 292 21.94 3.87 22.27
C GLN A 292 20.45 4.16 22.42
N ILE A 293 19.73 3.40 23.26
CA ILE A 293 18.32 3.65 23.58
C ILE A 293 18.17 5.02 24.23
N ARG A 294 18.99 5.30 25.26
CA ARG A 294 19.02 6.60 25.95
C ARG A 294 19.38 7.75 25.01
N LEU A 295 20.39 7.56 24.16
CA LEU A 295 20.78 8.59 23.19
C LEU A 295 19.64 8.92 22.23
N ALA A 296 19.00 7.91 21.65
CA ALA A 296 17.88 8.08 20.72
C ALA A 296 16.70 8.82 21.40
N ALA A 297 16.31 8.40 22.61
CA ALA A 297 15.25 9.03 23.39
C ALA A 297 15.57 10.50 23.72
N LYS A 298 16.79 10.78 24.19
CA LYS A 298 17.25 12.14 24.52
C LYS A 298 17.27 13.06 23.32
N MET A 299 17.78 12.59 22.18
CA MET A 299 17.81 13.41 20.96
C MET A 299 16.42 13.74 20.47
N TYR A 300 15.49 12.77 20.56
CA TYR A 300 14.09 12.99 20.24
C TYR A 300 13.41 13.93 21.27
N GLY A 301 13.64 13.73 22.56
CA GLY A 301 13.05 14.54 23.64
C GLY A 301 13.48 16.01 23.57
N LYS A 302 14.79 16.28 23.41
CA LYS A 302 15.36 17.63 23.33
C LYS A 302 14.97 18.43 22.10
N ALA A 303 14.57 17.76 21.04
CA ALA A 303 14.21 18.44 19.78
C ALA A 303 12.91 19.24 19.95
N ASN A 304 12.91 20.52 19.61
CA ASN A 304 11.70 21.37 19.64
C ASN A 304 10.66 20.92 18.61
N SER A 305 11.09 20.32 17.50
CA SER A 305 10.21 19.73 16.50
C SER A 305 10.73 18.34 16.10
N ALA A 306 9.84 17.37 15.99
CA ALA A 306 10.20 16.03 15.56
C ALA A 306 9.08 15.32 14.81
N MET A 307 9.47 14.46 13.87
CA MET A 307 8.54 13.61 13.12
C MET A 307 8.93 12.14 13.27
N VAL A 308 7.92 11.29 13.38
CA VAL A 308 8.08 9.83 13.45
C VAL A 308 7.46 9.20 12.21
N PHE A 309 8.24 8.38 11.52
CA PHE A 309 7.80 7.66 10.32
C PHE A 309 7.90 6.15 10.52
N THR A 310 6.79 5.45 10.30
CA THR A 310 6.77 3.98 10.23
C THR A 310 6.49 3.49 8.82
N ALA A 311 6.85 2.26 8.53
CA ALA A 311 6.49 1.57 7.32
C ALA A 311 6.38 0.05 7.56
N ARG A 312 6.37 -0.71 6.46
CA ARG A 312 6.09 -2.17 6.48
C ARG A 312 6.99 -2.97 7.41
N GLY A 313 8.21 -2.50 7.70
CA GLY A 313 9.11 -3.16 8.66
C GLY A 313 8.52 -3.27 10.06
N VAL A 314 7.79 -2.24 10.50
CA VAL A 314 7.06 -2.19 11.79
C VAL A 314 5.67 -2.81 11.69
N GLU A 315 4.99 -2.60 10.55
CA GLU A 315 3.56 -2.83 10.42
C GLU A 315 3.17 -4.28 10.07
N GLN A 316 4.04 -5.01 9.34
CA GLN A 316 3.73 -6.36 8.84
C GLN A 316 4.13 -7.45 9.84
N HIS A 317 3.62 -7.35 11.06
CA HIS A 317 3.72 -8.30 12.16
C HIS A 317 2.34 -8.57 12.78
N VAL A 318 2.21 -9.65 13.53
CA VAL A 318 0.96 -9.98 14.24
C VAL A 318 0.61 -8.99 15.37
N ASN A 319 1.56 -8.19 15.78
CA ASN A 319 1.42 -7.09 16.73
C ASN A 319 1.71 -5.72 16.10
N GLY A 320 1.61 -5.64 14.78
CA GLY A 320 1.97 -4.43 14.03
C GLY A 320 1.14 -3.21 14.41
N ASN A 321 -0.15 -3.39 14.68
CA ASN A 321 -1.02 -2.32 15.15
C ASN A 321 -0.55 -1.74 16.49
N GLU A 322 -0.31 -2.60 17.48
CA GLU A 322 0.16 -2.18 18.82
C GLU A 322 1.55 -1.52 18.73
N THR A 323 2.45 -2.08 17.92
CA THR A 323 3.77 -1.49 17.70
C THR A 323 3.68 -0.08 17.12
N VAL A 324 2.83 0.14 16.14
CA VAL A 324 2.60 1.50 15.58
C VAL A 324 1.98 2.43 16.62
N ARG A 325 1.02 1.95 17.42
CA ARG A 325 0.46 2.72 18.55
C ARG A 325 1.55 3.24 19.50
N ASN A 326 2.55 2.42 19.75
CA ASN A 326 3.66 2.80 20.62
C ASN A 326 4.53 3.90 19.99
N PHE A 327 4.77 3.88 18.66
CA PHE A 327 5.41 4.98 17.96
C PHE A 327 4.57 6.28 17.99
N ILE A 328 3.25 6.16 17.92
CA ILE A 328 2.33 7.31 18.07
C ILE A 328 2.41 7.88 19.51
N ASN A 329 2.54 7.04 20.54
CA ASN A 329 2.72 7.49 21.92
C ASN A 329 3.93 8.43 22.06
N LEU A 330 5.05 8.21 21.33
CA LEU A 330 6.19 9.14 21.34
C LEU A 330 5.76 10.57 20.94
N CYS A 331 4.92 10.70 19.91
CA CYS A 331 4.43 12.00 19.47
C CYS A 331 3.50 12.63 20.51
N LEU A 332 2.61 11.82 21.11
CA LEU A 332 1.57 12.28 22.02
C LEU A 332 2.14 12.74 23.36
N ILE A 333 3.02 11.92 24.00
CA ILE A 333 3.57 12.31 25.31
C ILE A 333 4.49 13.53 25.25
N THR A 334 5.08 13.80 24.07
CA THR A 334 5.99 14.93 23.87
C THR A 334 5.36 16.15 23.18
N GLY A 335 4.05 16.09 22.88
CA GLY A 335 3.33 17.17 22.19
C GLY A 335 3.88 17.47 20.76
N LYS A 336 4.52 16.50 20.13
CA LYS A 336 5.15 16.67 18.80
C LYS A 336 4.21 16.24 17.66
N ILE A 337 3.05 16.88 17.62
CA ILE A 337 2.01 16.63 16.62
C ILE A 337 1.15 17.90 16.41
N GLY A 338 0.55 18.03 15.23
CA GLY A 338 -0.40 19.10 14.93
C GLY A 338 0.23 20.45 14.61
N ARG A 339 1.54 20.55 14.47
CA ARG A 339 2.26 21.78 14.12
C ARG A 339 3.39 21.52 13.12
N GLU A 340 3.94 22.57 12.54
CA GLU A 340 5.00 22.50 11.54
C GLU A 340 6.21 21.70 12.06
N GLY A 341 6.70 20.79 11.24
CA GLY A 341 7.82 19.91 11.58
C GLY A 341 7.55 18.89 12.70
N CYS A 342 6.29 18.72 13.13
CA CYS A 342 5.87 17.80 14.19
C CYS A 342 4.73 16.92 13.73
N GLY A 343 4.90 15.60 13.75
CA GLY A 343 3.84 14.69 13.36
C GLY A 343 4.25 13.23 13.26
N TYR A 344 3.24 12.41 12.98
CA TYR A 344 3.39 11.00 12.66
C TYR A 344 3.12 10.78 11.17
N GLY A 345 3.88 9.89 10.54
CA GLY A 345 3.69 9.55 9.13
C GLY A 345 3.85 8.05 8.85
N ALA A 346 2.77 7.41 8.44
CA ALA A 346 2.86 6.07 7.86
C ALA A 346 3.23 6.18 6.38
N ILE A 347 4.40 5.67 6.00
CA ILE A 347 4.87 5.73 4.60
C ILE A 347 4.08 4.73 3.75
N THR A 348 2.96 5.15 3.20
CA THR A 348 2.10 4.34 2.33
C THR A 348 2.87 3.82 1.13
N GLY A 349 2.69 2.55 0.78
CA GLY A 349 3.48 1.89 -0.26
C GLY A 349 2.88 1.94 -1.65
N GLN A 350 1.58 1.64 -1.77
CA GLN A 350 0.89 1.46 -3.04
C GLN A 350 0.43 2.78 -3.64
N GLY A 351 0.24 2.80 -4.97
CA GLY A 351 -0.10 4.00 -5.75
C GLY A 351 -1.30 4.77 -5.21
N ASN A 352 -2.39 4.08 -4.96
CA ASN A 352 -3.59 4.64 -4.33
C ASN A 352 -3.96 3.90 -3.03
N GLY A 353 -2.94 3.42 -2.29
CA GLY A 353 -3.16 2.73 -1.02
C GLY A 353 -3.84 3.61 0.03
N GLN A 354 -3.79 4.92 -0.12
CA GLN A 354 -4.52 5.88 0.71
C GLN A 354 -5.99 5.94 0.27
N GLY A 355 -6.28 6.34 -0.96
CA GLY A 355 -7.65 6.48 -1.46
C GLY A 355 -8.45 5.17 -1.44
N GLY A 356 -7.82 4.04 -1.77
CA GLY A 356 -8.49 2.74 -1.77
C GLY A 356 -9.14 2.37 -0.43
N ARG A 357 -8.59 2.80 0.72
CA ARG A 357 -9.23 2.53 2.02
C ARG A 357 -10.24 3.60 2.46
N GLU A 358 -10.29 4.73 1.77
CA GLU A 358 -11.23 5.83 2.07
C GLU A 358 -12.61 5.62 1.44
N HIS A 359 -12.69 4.82 0.36
CA HIS A 359 -13.84 4.78 -0.53
C HIS A 359 -14.59 3.43 -0.59
N GLY A 360 -14.44 2.59 0.45
CA GLY A 360 -15.37 1.47 0.67
C GLY A 360 -15.00 0.13 0.06
N GLN A 361 -13.77 -0.08 -0.47
CA GLN A 361 -13.36 -1.41 -0.93
C GLN A 361 -12.80 -2.33 0.18
N LYS A 362 -13.02 -2.00 1.46
CA LYS A 362 -12.70 -2.85 2.62
C LYS A 362 -13.95 -3.53 3.17
N ALA A 363 -13.74 -4.70 3.75
CA ALA A 363 -14.82 -5.53 4.31
C ALA A 363 -15.67 -4.83 5.37
N ASP A 364 -15.06 -3.94 6.14
CA ASP A 364 -15.62 -3.27 7.32
C ASP A 364 -15.94 -1.79 7.11
N GLN A 365 -15.71 -1.26 5.90
CA GLN A 365 -15.82 0.17 5.64
C GLN A 365 -16.71 0.51 4.44
N LEU A 366 -17.43 1.61 4.59
CA LEU A 366 -18.19 2.32 3.56
C LEU A 366 -17.44 3.61 3.15
N PRO A 367 -17.81 4.27 2.05
CA PRO A 367 -17.19 5.52 1.61
C PRO A 367 -17.12 6.58 2.71
N GLY A 368 -16.04 7.40 2.70
CA GLY A 368 -15.78 8.43 3.70
C GLY A 368 -15.28 7.91 5.05
N TYR A 369 -14.65 6.73 5.08
CA TYR A 369 -14.25 6.04 6.33
C TYR A 369 -15.42 5.71 7.26
N ARG A 370 -16.60 5.52 6.72
CA ARG A 370 -17.77 5.11 7.50
C ARG A 370 -17.70 3.62 7.87
N SER A 371 -18.13 3.27 9.08
CA SER A 371 -18.26 1.88 9.49
C SER A 371 -19.55 1.28 8.92
N ILE A 372 -19.45 0.08 8.37
CA ILE A 372 -20.60 -0.67 7.89
C ILE A 372 -21.49 -1.18 9.04
N ASP A 373 -20.94 -1.30 10.26
CA ASP A 373 -21.65 -1.73 11.46
C ASP A 373 -22.46 -0.59 12.10
N ASN A 374 -22.30 0.67 11.64
CA ASN A 374 -23.03 1.82 12.14
C ASN A 374 -24.26 2.10 11.27
N MET A 375 -25.46 2.08 11.86
CA MET A 375 -26.73 2.24 11.14
C MET A 375 -26.89 3.61 10.48
N GLU A 376 -26.45 4.70 11.12
CA GLU A 376 -26.53 6.04 10.53
C GLU A 376 -25.60 6.17 9.30
N HIS A 377 -24.43 5.51 9.36
CA HIS A 377 -23.55 5.43 8.22
C HIS A 377 -24.17 4.63 7.06
N ARG A 378 -24.86 3.52 7.37
CA ARG A 378 -25.58 2.72 6.35
C ARG A 378 -26.71 3.51 5.72
N LYS A 379 -27.53 4.20 6.51
CA LYS A 379 -28.63 5.06 6.00
C LYS A 379 -28.10 6.12 5.03
N HIS A 380 -27.02 6.83 5.40
CA HIS A 380 -26.42 7.84 4.54
C HIS A 380 -26.00 7.23 3.20
N ILE A 381 -25.24 6.15 3.22
CA ILE A 381 -24.74 5.50 1.99
C ILE A 381 -25.88 4.88 1.17
N ALA A 382 -26.84 4.24 1.81
CA ALA A 382 -28.02 3.68 1.14
C ALA A 382 -28.82 4.76 0.41
N SER A 383 -29.02 5.91 1.05
CA SER A 383 -29.68 7.07 0.43
C SER A 383 -28.95 7.59 -0.81
N VAL A 384 -27.59 7.59 -0.79
CA VAL A 384 -26.78 8.00 -1.96
C VAL A 384 -26.84 6.96 -3.08
N TRP A 385 -26.83 5.67 -2.73
CA TRP A 385 -26.86 4.57 -3.70
C TRP A 385 -28.28 4.24 -4.21
N GLY A 386 -29.31 4.85 -3.62
CA GLY A 386 -30.72 4.61 -4.00
C GLY A 386 -31.24 3.23 -3.58
N VAL A 387 -30.67 2.64 -2.53
CA VAL A 387 -31.05 1.32 -2.01
C VAL A 387 -31.57 1.43 -0.57
N ASN A 388 -32.20 0.36 -0.07
CA ASN A 388 -32.61 0.32 1.33
C ASN A 388 -31.41 -0.04 2.22
N GLU A 389 -31.26 0.61 3.39
CA GLU A 389 -30.15 0.38 4.32
C GLU A 389 -30.11 -1.05 4.89
N PHE A 390 -31.23 -1.74 4.93
CA PHE A 390 -31.31 -3.14 5.38
C PHE A 390 -30.87 -4.14 4.30
N ASP A 391 -30.90 -3.74 3.01
CA ASP A 391 -30.46 -4.58 1.90
C ASP A 391 -28.91 -4.58 1.77
N LEU A 392 -28.25 -3.60 2.37
CA LEU A 392 -26.77 -3.61 2.41
C LEU A 392 -26.27 -4.79 3.27
N PRO A 393 -25.36 -5.61 2.78
CA PRO A 393 -24.82 -6.72 3.55
C PRO A 393 -24.09 -6.25 4.80
N SER A 394 -23.94 -7.11 5.79
CA SER A 394 -23.15 -6.85 6.99
C SER A 394 -21.64 -6.87 6.69
N LYS A 395 -20.80 -6.67 7.72
CA LYS A 395 -19.34 -6.76 7.62
C LYS A 395 -18.89 -8.12 7.05
N GLY A 396 -17.99 -8.08 6.09
CA GLY A 396 -17.35 -9.24 5.49
C GLY A 396 -16.05 -9.65 6.21
N VAL A 397 -15.26 -10.50 5.54
CA VAL A 397 -13.97 -10.98 6.03
C VAL A 397 -12.80 -10.28 5.33
N SER A 398 -11.63 -10.28 5.95
CA SER A 398 -10.41 -9.70 5.36
C SER A 398 -9.90 -10.52 4.19
N ALA A 399 -9.00 -9.91 3.41
CA ALA A 399 -8.43 -10.49 2.19
C ALA A 399 -7.81 -11.89 2.39
N TYR A 400 -7.17 -12.17 3.52
CA TYR A 400 -6.63 -13.51 3.78
C TYR A 400 -7.69 -14.48 4.32
N GLU A 401 -8.56 -14.02 5.21
CA GLU A 401 -9.71 -14.81 5.69
C GLU A 401 -10.64 -15.22 4.54
N MET A 402 -10.70 -14.40 3.45
CA MET A 402 -11.41 -14.76 2.20
C MET A 402 -10.79 -16.01 1.56
N ILE A 403 -9.45 -16.11 1.51
CA ILE A 403 -8.76 -17.30 0.99
C ILE A 403 -9.04 -18.54 1.87
N GLU A 404 -9.10 -18.36 3.19
CA GLU A 404 -9.46 -19.44 4.12
C GLU A 404 -10.90 -19.93 3.91
N LYS A 405 -11.85 -19.01 3.61
CA LYS A 405 -13.23 -19.37 3.25
C LYS A 405 -13.32 -20.09 1.90
N ILE A 406 -12.50 -19.69 0.93
CA ILE A 406 -12.40 -20.41 -0.35
C ILE A 406 -11.88 -21.84 -0.12
N ASP A 407 -10.86 -22.02 0.75
CA ASP A 407 -10.36 -23.37 1.05
C ASP A 407 -11.40 -24.27 1.70
N ARG A 408 -12.32 -23.69 2.50
CA ARG A 408 -13.45 -24.39 3.11
C ARG A 408 -14.68 -24.50 2.19
N GLU A 409 -14.57 -24.01 0.95
CA GLU A 409 -15.68 -24.00 -0.04
C GLU A 409 -16.93 -23.18 0.40
N GLU A 410 -16.75 -22.27 1.37
CA GLU A 410 -17.78 -21.28 1.77
C GLU A 410 -17.88 -20.12 0.77
N ILE A 411 -16.81 -19.85 0.02
CA ILE A 411 -16.74 -18.93 -1.11
C ILE A 411 -16.37 -19.77 -2.33
N THR A 412 -17.21 -19.77 -3.34
CA THR A 412 -17.06 -20.61 -4.54
C THR A 412 -16.90 -19.79 -5.82
N GLY A 413 -17.13 -18.46 -5.76
CA GLY A 413 -16.89 -17.54 -6.87
C GLY A 413 -16.06 -16.32 -6.44
N LEU A 414 -15.10 -15.91 -7.28
CA LEU A 414 -14.22 -14.78 -6.99
C LEU A 414 -14.00 -13.89 -8.23
N LEU A 415 -14.22 -12.58 -8.04
CA LEU A 415 -13.78 -11.54 -8.98
C LEU A 415 -12.53 -10.85 -8.43
N VAL A 416 -11.41 -10.92 -9.14
CA VAL A 416 -10.16 -10.22 -8.81
C VAL A 416 -9.97 -9.04 -9.75
N VAL A 417 -9.77 -7.84 -9.21
CA VAL A 417 -9.56 -6.62 -9.99
C VAL A 417 -8.21 -5.99 -9.66
N GLY A 418 -7.29 -5.95 -10.61
CA GLY A 418 -5.99 -5.27 -10.49
C GLY A 418 -5.09 -5.80 -9.36
N SER A 419 -5.18 -7.11 -9.06
CA SER A 419 -4.42 -7.71 -7.97
C SER A 419 -3.86 -9.10 -8.34
N ASN A 420 -2.83 -9.55 -7.60
CA ASN A 420 -2.18 -10.85 -7.80
C ASN A 420 -2.05 -11.61 -6.46
N PRO A 421 -3.16 -12.14 -5.93
CA PRO A 421 -3.21 -12.85 -4.64
C PRO A 421 -2.20 -13.99 -4.51
N VAL A 422 -1.93 -14.77 -5.54
CA VAL A 422 -0.96 -15.89 -5.53
C VAL A 422 0.45 -15.42 -5.14
N VAL A 423 0.84 -14.19 -5.51
CA VAL A 423 2.16 -13.66 -5.17
C VAL A 423 2.12 -12.78 -3.91
N SER A 424 1.01 -12.09 -3.66
CA SER A 424 0.95 -11.05 -2.63
C SER A 424 0.48 -11.54 -1.25
N ASN A 425 -0.20 -12.70 -1.16
CA ASN A 425 -0.63 -13.26 0.12
C ASN A 425 0.46 -14.10 0.78
N PRO A 426 0.46 -14.23 2.11
CA PRO A 426 1.35 -15.16 2.81
C PRO A 426 0.94 -16.62 2.54
N ASN A 427 1.84 -17.57 2.80
CA ASN A 427 1.59 -18.99 2.55
C ASN A 427 1.06 -19.26 1.12
N ALA A 428 1.79 -18.76 0.11
CA ALA A 428 1.35 -18.74 -1.28
C ALA A 428 0.96 -20.13 -1.85
N ILE A 429 1.53 -21.23 -1.30
CA ILE A 429 1.15 -22.60 -1.69
C ILE A 429 -0.30 -22.89 -1.29
N PHE A 430 -0.69 -22.51 -0.08
CA PHE A 430 -2.06 -22.65 0.38
C PHE A 430 -3.02 -21.79 -0.46
N VAL A 431 -2.63 -20.54 -0.76
CA VAL A 431 -3.43 -19.63 -1.58
C VAL A 431 -3.69 -20.20 -2.97
N GLU A 432 -2.64 -20.69 -3.63
CA GLU A 432 -2.76 -21.31 -4.96
C GLU A 432 -3.67 -22.54 -4.94
N LYS A 433 -3.52 -23.40 -3.91
CA LYS A 433 -4.37 -24.58 -3.73
C LYS A 433 -5.82 -24.19 -3.50
N SER A 434 -6.09 -23.19 -2.68
CA SER A 434 -7.44 -22.72 -2.37
C SER A 434 -8.13 -22.13 -3.60
N LEU A 435 -7.45 -21.27 -4.36
CA LEU A 435 -8.01 -20.69 -5.58
C LEU A 435 -8.39 -21.71 -6.65
N LYS A 436 -7.73 -22.85 -6.69
CA LYS A 436 -8.07 -23.97 -7.59
C LYS A 436 -9.37 -24.72 -7.22
N LYS A 437 -9.95 -24.47 -6.04
CA LYS A 437 -11.22 -25.03 -5.61
C LYS A 437 -12.43 -24.20 -6.04
N LEU A 438 -12.22 -22.95 -6.51
CA LEU A 438 -13.30 -22.09 -6.96
C LEU A 438 -14.07 -22.73 -8.12
N LYS A 439 -15.40 -22.62 -8.09
CA LYS A 439 -16.29 -22.95 -9.21
C LYS A 439 -16.10 -21.98 -10.37
N PHE A 440 -15.78 -20.71 -10.07
CA PHE A 440 -15.55 -19.69 -11.09
C PHE A 440 -14.65 -18.56 -10.60
N LEU A 441 -13.54 -18.34 -11.31
CA LEU A 441 -12.57 -17.27 -11.05
C LEU A 441 -12.48 -16.32 -12.24
N VAL A 442 -12.88 -15.06 -12.03
CA VAL A 442 -12.72 -13.97 -13.02
C VAL A 442 -11.58 -13.05 -12.60
N VAL A 443 -10.67 -12.74 -13.51
CA VAL A 443 -9.57 -11.81 -13.26
C VAL A 443 -9.59 -10.66 -14.26
N VAL A 444 -9.69 -9.43 -13.76
CA VAL A 444 -9.55 -8.18 -14.50
C VAL A 444 -8.13 -7.68 -14.32
N ASP A 445 -7.30 -7.76 -15.35
CA ASP A 445 -5.88 -7.37 -15.29
C ASP A 445 -5.38 -6.96 -16.68
N MET A 446 -4.24 -6.29 -16.71
CA MET A 446 -3.52 -5.94 -17.93
C MET A 446 -2.72 -7.12 -18.50
N PHE A 447 -2.33 -8.09 -17.66
CA PHE A 447 -1.42 -9.18 -17.99
C PHE A 447 -1.88 -10.50 -17.39
N ILE A 448 -1.48 -11.60 -18.00
CA ILE A 448 -1.60 -12.92 -17.41
C ILE A 448 -0.55 -13.01 -16.28
N SER A 449 -1.00 -12.69 -15.06
CA SER A 449 -0.25 -12.84 -13.81
C SER A 449 -0.36 -14.26 -13.26
N GLU A 450 0.35 -14.58 -12.19
CA GLU A 450 0.28 -15.90 -11.54
C GLU A 450 -1.15 -16.23 -11.08
N THR A 451 -1.91 -15.25 -10.63
CA THR A 451 -3.34 -15.41 -10.32
C THR A 451 -4.18 -15.56 -11.58
N ALA A 452 -3.91 -14.75 -12.61
CA ALA A 452 -4.62 -14.82 -13.87
C ALA A 452 -4.43 -16.17 -14.59
N GLN A 453 -3.29 -16.84 -14.39
CA GLN A 453 -3.08 -18.20 -14.90
C GLN A 453 -4.07 -19.23 -14.33
N LEU A 454 -4.62 -19.01 -13.13
CA LEU A 454 -5.61 -19.88 -12.51
C LEU A 454 -7.05 -19.54 -12.94
N ALA A 455 -7.28 -18.35 -13.51
CA ALA A 455 -8.62 -17.86 -13.86
C ALA A 455 -9.32 -18.74 -14.91
N ASP A 456 -10.65 -18.79 -14.84
CA ASP A 456 -11.52 -19.32 -15.88
C ASP A 456 -11.76 -18.26 -16.97
N LEU A 457 -11.91 -16.99 -16.56
CA LEU A 457 -12.16 -15.87 -17.45
C LEU A 457 -11.23 -14.69 -17.16
N LEU A 458 -10.60 -14.15 -18.21
CA LEU A 458 -9.79 -12.95 -18.15
C LEU A 458 -10.49 -11.79 -18.86
N LEU A 459 -10.52 -10.62 -18.21
CA LEU A 459 -11.06 -9.39 -18.77
C LEU A 459 -9.94 -8.33 -18.91
N PRO A 460 -9.82 -7.67 -20.07
CA PRO A 460 -8.72 -6.74 -20.37
C PRO A 460 -8.93 -5.37 -19.72
N SER A 461 -8.08 -5.02 -18.77
CA SER A 461 -8.07 -3.75 -18.02
C SER A 461 -7.23 -2.67 -18.69
N SER A 462 -7.64 -1.40 -18.53
CA SER A 462 -6.91 -0.23 -19.00
C SER A 462 -5.70 0.11 -18.12
N SER A 463 -4.72 0.81 -18.72
CA SER A 463 -3.54 1.26 -18.00
C SER A 463 -3.70 2.68 -17.43
N TYR A 464 -2.77 3.08 -16.57
CA TYR A 464 -2.71 4.43 -16.00
C TYR A 464 -2.60 5.56 -17.05
N LEU A 465 -2.17 5.28 -18.27
CA LEU A 465 -2.13 6.24 -19.38
C LEU A 465 -3.48 6.37 -20.10
N GLU A 466 -4.32 5.37 -19.96
CA GLU A 466 -5.61 5.24 -20.65
C GLU A 466 -6.79 5.60 -19.75
N ASN A 467 -6.61 5.47 -18.43
CA ASN A 467 -7.64 5.63 -17.41
C ASN A 467 -7.61 7.03 -16.78
N ALA A 468 -8.75 7.74 -16.80
CA ALA A 468 -8.96 8.97 -16.05
C ALA A 468 -9.49 8.68 -14.64
N GLY A 469 -9.17 9.54 -13.69
CA GLY A 469 -9.67 9.43 -12.32
C GLY A 469 -8.77 10.09 -11.29
N THR A 470 -9.24 10.16 -10.05
CA THR A 470 -8.50 10.73 -8.93
C THR A 470 -7.73 9.69 -8.15
N MET A 471 -6.68 10.14 -7.51
CA MET A 471 -5.87 9.31 -6.60
C MET A 471 -5.48 10.14 -5.38
N THR A 472 -5.32 9.48 -4.22
CA THR A 472 -4.87 10.15 -2.99
C THR A 472 -3.46 9.67 -2.65
N ASN A 473 -2.52 10.60 -2.53
CA ASN A 473 -1.12 10.29 -2.24
C ASN A 473 -0.87 10.04 -0.73
N LEU A 474 0.39 9.72 -0.35
CA LEU A 474 0.74 9.37 1.04
C LEU A 474 0.52 10.51 2.06
N GLU A 475 0.47 11.77 1.64
CA GLU A 475 0.23 12.92 2.51
C GLU A 475 -1.25 13.35 2.55
N GLY A 476 -2.14 12.61 1.86
CA GLY A 476 -3.58 12.95 1.78
C GLY A 476 -3.91 13.97 0.69
N ARG A 477 -2.97 14.28 -0.21
CA ARG A 477 -3.21 15.15 -1.36
C ARG A 477 -3.92 14.39 -2.46
N ILE A 478 -4.96 15.00 -3.02
CA ILE A 478 -5.75 14.42 -4.12
C ILE A 478 -5.17 14.91 -5.44
N THR A 479 -4.94 14.01 -6.36
CA THR A 479 -4.42 14.27 -7.71
C THR A 479 -5.37 13.74 -8.76
N LEU A 480 -5.51 14.44 -9.89
CA LEU A 480 -6.32 14.05 -11.04
C LEU A 480 -5.42 13.55 -12.17
N ARG A 481 -5.78 12.43 -12.78
CA ARG A 481 -5.16 11.83 -13.96
C ARG A 481 -6.17 11.82 -15.11
N ASN A 482 -5.75 12.25 -16.31
CA ASN A 482 -6.67 12.51 -17.42
C ASN A 482 -6.87 11.33 -18.40
N GLY A 483 -6.01 10.29 -18.37
CA GLY A 483 -6.18 9.12 -19.24
C GLY A 483 -6.09 9.44 -20.73
N GLU A 484 -5.04 10.12 -21.17
CA GLU A 484 -4.97 10.73 -22.52
C GLU A 484 -4.59 9.73 -23.64
N ARG A 485 -4.22 8.49 -23.30
CA ARG A 485 -3.85 7.46 -24.30
C ARG A 485 -5.07 6.65 -24.71
N LYS A 486 -5.20 6.38 -26.04
CA LYS A 486 -6.24 5.48 -26.55
C LYS A 486 -6.03 4.04 -26.05
N LYS A 487 -7.11 3.40 -25.61
CA LYS A 487 -7.13 1.99 -25.22
C LYS A 487 -6.81 1.08 -26.43
N PRO A 488 -5.98 0.04 -26.27
CA PRO A 488 -5.70 -0.91 -27.35
C PRO A 488 -6.78 -2.00 -27.43
N GLY A 489 -7.11 -2.43 -28.64
CA GLY A 489 -8.07 -3.52 -28.85
C GLY A 489 -9.43 -3.26 -28.19
N GLU A 490 -9.92 -4.24 -27.45
CA GLU A 490 -11.21 -4.22 -26.76
C GLU A 490 -11.09 -3.93 -25.26
N VAL A 491 -9.98 -3.33 -24.82
CA VAL A 491 -9.73 -2.95 -23.41
C VAL A 491 -10.79 -1.96 -22.93
N LYS A 492 -11.31 -2.21 -21.72
CA LYS A 492 -12.24 -1.31 -21.02
C LYS A 492 -11.60 -0.78 -19.74
N HIS A 493 -12.17 0.31 -19.19
CA HIS A 493 -11.85 0.77 -17.84
C HIS A 493 -12.48 -0.17 -16.82
N ASP A 494 -11.87 -0.33 -15.67
CA ASP A 494 -12.37 -1.25 -14.65
C ASP A 494 -13.78 -0.86 -14.21
N TRP A 495 -14.08 0.44 -14.11
CA TRP A 495 -15.43 0.92 -13.81
C TRP A 495 -16.46 0.61 -14.93
N GLU A 496 -16.06 0.63 -16.23
CA GLU A 496 -16.92 0.22 -17.35
C GLU A 496 -17.27 -1.28 -17.24
N ILE A 497 -16.26 -2.10 -16.91
CA ILE A 497 -16.43 -3.56 -16.72
C ILE A 497 -17.42 -3.83 -15.59
N LEU A 498 -17.23 -3.19 -14.43
CA LEU A 498 -18.13 -3.35 -13.28
C LEU A 498 -19.57 -2.89 -13.58
N ARG A 499 -19.73 -1.77 -14.31
CA ARG A 499 -21.04 -1.27 -14.75
C ARG A 499 -21.75 -2.28 -15.66
N GLU A 500 -21.04 -2.83 -16.65
CA GLU A 500 -21.62 -3.81 -17.57
C GLU A 500 -22.02 -5.10 -16.85
N ILE A 501 -21.18 -5.61 -15.93
CA ILE A 501 -21.52 -6.77 -15.13
C ILE A 501 -22.77 -6.48 -14.25
N ALA A 502 -22.83 -5.32 -13.59
CA ALA A 502 -24.00 -4.93 -12.82
C ALA A 502 -25.28 -4.88 -13.68
N THR A 503 -25.14 -4.37 -14.92
CA THR A 503 -26.27 -4.27 -15.86
C THR A 503 -26.82 -5.64 -16.25
N ILE A 504 -25.95 -6.60 -16.59
CA ILE A 504 -26.40 -7.93 -16.99
C ILE A 504 -26.97 -8.77 -15.82
N LEU A 505 -26.55 -8.41 -14.58
CA LEU A 505 -27.11 -9.03 -13.36
C LEU A 505 -28.48 -8.45 -12.97
N GLY A 506 -28.93 -7.35 -13.62
CA GLY A 506 -30.22 -6.72 -13.37
C GLY A 506 -30.15 -5.48 -12.45
N GLU A 507 -28.96 -5.06 -12.03
CA GLU A 507 -28.76 -3.97 -11.08
C GLU A 507 -28.24 -2.67 -11.77
N GLY A 508 -28.32 -2.59 -13.10
CA GLY A 508 -27.78 -1.47 -13.90
C GLY A 508 -28.39 -0.11 -13.56
N GLU A 509 -29.59 -0.07 -12.98
CA GLU A 509 -30.23 1.19 -12.58
C GLU A 509 -29.45 1.96 -11.50
N TYR A 510 -28.64 1.26 -10.67
CA TYR A 510 -27.80 1.85 -9.63
C TYR A 510 -26.42 2.29 -10.15
N PHE A 511 -26.07 2.00 -11.41
CA PHE A 511 -24.76 2.20 -12.01
C PHE A 511 -24.78 3.06 -13.27
N LYS A 512 -25.58 4.13 -13.26
CA LYS A 512 -25.76 5.06 -14.39
C LYS A 512 -24.62 6.10 -14.43
N TYR A 513 -23.46 5.70 -14.93
CA TYR A 513 -22.31 6.59 -15.10
C TYR A 513 -21.82 6.56 -16.55
N ASP A 514 -21.51 7.72 -17.12
CA ASP A 514 -20.95 7.88 -18.44
C ASP A 514 -19.46 8.22 -18.39
N SER A 515 -18.96 8.63 -17.22
CA SER A 515 -17.56 9.02 -17.00
C SER A 515 -17.08 8.72 -15.58
N SER A 516 -15.76 8.73 -15.39
CA SER A 516 -15.17 8.68 -14.05
C SER A 516 -15.55 9.90 -13.20
N GLU A 517 -15.82 11.05 -13.81
CA GLU A 517 -16.27 12.26 -13.10
C GLU A 517 -17.67 12.08 -12.51
N ASP A 518 -18.58 11.37 -13.19
CA ASP A 518 -19.91 11.07 -12.64
C ASP A 518 -19.80 10.22 -11.38
N ILE A 519 -18.92 9.21 -11.42
CA ILE A 519 -18.64 8.36 -10.26
C ILE A 519 -18.04 9.20 -9.13
N PHE A 520 -17.11 10.11 -9.45
CA PHE A 520 -16.50 10.97 -8.45
C PHE A 520 -17.51 11.93 -7.83
N ASN A 521 -18.45 12.44 -8.60
CA ASN A 521 -19.52 13.31 -8.08
C ASN A 521 -20.43 12.56 -7.09
N GLU A 522 -20.75 11.29 -7.34
CA GLU A 522 -21.47 10.45 -6.35
C GLU A 522 -20.60 10.16 -5.13
N LEU A 523 -19.31 9.83 -5.31
CA LEU A 523 -18.34 9.59 -4.24
C LEU A 523 -18.23 10.81 -3.30
N ARG A 524 -18.24 12.02 -3.84
CA ARG A 524 -18.22 13.26 -3.04
C ARG A 524 -19.40 13.32 -2.09
N VAL A 525 -20.61 13.05 -2.60
CA VAL A 525 -21.83 13.03 -1.77
C VAL A 525 -21.76 11.88 -0.77
N ALA A 526 -21.31 10.69 -1.18
CA ALA A 526 -21.17 9.55 -0.31
C ALA A 526 -20.15 9.76 0.83
N SER A 527 -19.09 10.55 0.59
CA SER A 527 -18.08 10.87 1.60
C SER A 527 -18.45 12.05 2.51
N GLN A 528 -19.41 12.89 2.12
CA GLN A 528 -19.80 14.10 2.83
C GLN A 528 -20.14 13.85 4.30
N GLY A 529 -19.51 14.59 5.21
CA GLY A 529 -19.65 14.42 6.66
C GLY A 529 -18.99 13.17 7.24
N GLY A 530 -18.30 12.38 6.40
CA GLY A 530 -17.45 11.30 6.87
C GLY A 530 -16.07 11.78 7.30
N ARG A 531 -15.26 10.91 7.91
CA ARG A 531 -13.88 11.26 8.31
C ARG A 531 -13.02 11.65 7.11
N ALA A 532 -13.10 10.89 6.01
CA ALA A 532 -12.48 11.25 4.73
C ALA A 532 -13.51 11.98 3.87
N ASP A 533 -13.69 13.27 4.14
CA ASP A 533 -14.67 14.12 3.46
C ASP A 533 -14.08 14.74 2.19
N TYR A 534 -14.67 14.42 1.05
CA TYR A 534 -14.30 14.89 -0.29
C TYR A 534 -15.36 15.84 -0.89
N ALA A 535 -16.40 16.24 -0.14
CA ALA A 535 -17.55 16.96 -0.69
C ALA A 535 -17.18 18.26 -1.43
N GLY A 536 -16.15 18.97 -0.96
CA GLY A 536 -15.65 20.21 -1.59
C GLY A 536 -14.66 19.98 -2.74
N VAL A 537 -14.29 18.75 -3.06
CA VAL A 537 -13.33 18.44 -4.12
C VAL A 537 -14.06 18.22 -5.45
N THR A 538 -13.63 18.88 -6.53
CA THR A 538 -14.14 18.67 -7.88
C THR A 538 -12.98 18.50 -8.86
N TYR A 539 -13.23 17.86 -10.02
CA TYR A 539 -12.23 17.77 -11.10
C TYR A 539 -11.78 19.17 -11.54
N GLU A 540 -12.70 20.13 -11.60
CA GLU A 540 -12.38 21.51 -11.94
C GLU A 540 -11.40 22.13 -10.93
N ARG A 541 -11.63 21.96 -9.63
CA ARG A 541 -10.72 22.45 -8.58
C ARG A 541 -9.37 21.76 -8.65
N LEU A 542 -9.34 20.41 -8.83
CA LEU A 542 -8.09 19.65 -8.91
C LEU A 542 -7.19 20.05 -10.09
N ASN A 543 -7.76 20.59 -11.16
CA ASN A 543 -6.99 21.16 -12.28
C ASN A 543 -6.32 22.49 -11.93
N LYS A 544 -6.81 23.20 -10.91
CA LYS A 544 -6.35 24.55 -10.52
C LYS A 544 -5.66 24.57 -9.16
N GLU A 545 -6.10 23.72 -8.23
CA GLU A 545 -5.75 23.74 -6.83
C GLU A 545 -5.06 22.42 -6.40
N LYS A 546 -4.38 22.48 -5.26
CA LYS A 546 -3.70 21.32 -4.66
C LYS A 546 -4.40 20.96 -3.36
N LEU A 547 -5.45 20.18 -3.44
CA LEU A 547 -6.33 19.88 -2.32
C LEU A 547 -5.89 18.69 -1.50
N PHE A 548 -6.07 18.82 -0.18
CA PHE A 548 -5.97 17.72 0.78
C PHE A 548 -7.36 17.47 1.39
N TRP A 549 -7.67 16.21 1.63
CA TRP A 549 -8.85 15.92 2.44
C TRP A 549 -8.51 16.00 3.95
N PRO A 550 -9.47 16.21 4.87
CA PRO A 550 -10.86 16.60 4.64
C PRO A 550 -11.02 17.95 3.91
N CYS A 551 -12.01 18.00 3.00
CA CYS A 551 -12.38 19.21 2.26
C CYS A 551 -13.93 19.24 2.15
N PRO A 552 -14.64 19.71 3.20
CA PRO A 552 -16.08 19.50 3.37
C PRO A 552 -16.99 20.35 2.48
N ASN A 553 -16.47 21.42 1.88
CA ASN A 553 -17.24 22.28 0.97
C ASN A 553 -16.34 22.96 -0.07
N SER A 554 -16.96 23.62 -1.06
CA SER A 554 -16.28 24.26 -2.19
C SER A 554 -15.32 25.38 -1.81
N ASP A 555 -15.57 26.06 -0.69
CA ASP A 555 -14.77 27.20 -0.25
C ASP A 555 -13.63 26.79 0.68
N HIS A 556 -13.64 25.54 1.14
CA HIS A 556 -12.62 25.02 2.04
C HIS A 556 -11.30 24.78 1.28
N PRO A 557 -10.14 25.27 1.77
CA PRO A 557 -8.85 25.16 1.08
C PRO A 557 -8.25 23.74 1.11
N GLY A 558 -8.91 22.78 1.72
CA GLY A 558 -8.36 21.48 2.10
C GLY A 558 -7.60 21.53 3.43
N THR A 559 -7.36 20.38 4.03
CA THR A 559 -6.69 20.25 5.33
C THR A 559 -5.27 19.74 5.15
N GLU A 560 -4.32 20.65 4.98
CA GLU A 560 -2.91 20.28 4.75
C GLU A 560 -2.28 19.58 5.97
N ARG A 561 -2.53 20.09 7.19
CA ARG A 561 -2.03 19.54 8.46
C ARG A 561 -3.19 19.17 9.37
N LEU A 562 -3.17 17.93 9.87
CA LEU A 562 -4.16 17.44 10.83
C LEU A 562 -3.80 17.83 12.28
N PHE A 563 -4.80 17.94 13.14
CA PHE A 563 -4.68 18.05 14.60
C PHE A 563 -4.07 19.36 15.12
N SER A 564 -4.12 20.42 14.35
CA SER A 564 -3.67 21.75 14.84
C SER A 564 -4.45 22.19 16.09
N ASP A 565 -5.78 22.02 16.04
CA ASP A 565 -6.67 22.44 17.13
C ASP A 565 -7.15 21.24 17.99
N GLN A 566 -7.68 20.21 17.35
CA GLN A 566 -8.24 19.06 18.06
C GLN A 566 -8.02 17.76 17.25
N PHE A 567 -8.12 16.61 17.95
CA PHE A 567 -8.14 15.29 17.32
C PHE A 567 -9.54 14.94 16.82
N ALA A 568 -9.65 13.90 15.98
CA ALA A 568 -10.91 13.53 15.34
C ALA A 568 -11.82 12.61 16.20
N HIS A 569 -11.55 12.49 17.49
CA HIS A 569 -12.47 11.88 18.44
C HIS A 569 -13.58 12.87 18.85
N PRO A 570 -14.74 12.39 19.31
CA PRO A 570 -15.87 13.26 19.67
C PRO A 570 -15.54 14.34 20.73
N ASP A 571 -14.62 14.06 21.64
CA ASP A 571 -14.15 14.98 22.68
C ASP A 571 -12.91 15.79 22.26
N GLY A 572 -12.43 15.62 21.05
CA GLY A 572 -11.27 16.33 20.49
C GLY A 572 -9.91 15.88 21.06
N ARG A 573 -9.83 14.78 21.82
CA ARG A 573 -8.60 14.31 22.49
C ARG A 573 -8.07 13.03 21.89
N ALA A 574 -6.73 12.87 21.88
CA ALA A 574 -6.06 11.65 21.45
C ALA A 574 -6.04 10.60 22.59
N VAL A 575 -5.95 9.34 22.22
CA VAL A 575 -5.88 8.22 23.17
C VAL A 575 -4.47 7.66 23.22
N ILE A 576 -3.82 7.74 24.37
CA ILE A 576 -2.57 7.03 24.72
C ILE A 576 -2.94 5.64 25.22
N LYS A 577 -2.21 4.61 24.77
CA LYS A 577 -2.47 3.21 25.16
C LYS A 577 -1.18 2.53 25.64
N VAL A 578 -1.25 1.79 26.71
CA VAL A 578 -0.17 0.90 27.17
C VAL A 578 0.02 -0.24 26.17
N ILE A 579 1.25 -0.46 25.74
CA ILE A 579 1.64 -1.60 24.89
C ILE A 579 2.57 -2.50 25.73
N ALA A 580 1.99 -3.54 26.29
CA ALA A 580 2.71 -4.54 27.06
C ALA A 580 3.44 -5.54 26.13
N ASN A 581 4.10 -6.53 26.74
CA ASN A 581 4.82 -7.57 26.01
C ASN A 581 3.89 -8.35 25.07
N THR A 582 4.19 -8.29 23.78
CA THR A 582 3.50 -9.05 22.73
C THR A 582 4.50 -10.00 22.06
N PRO A 583 4.59 -11.26 22.52
CA PRO A 583 5.57 -12.18 21.98
C PRO A 583 5.31 -12.49 20.51
N ASN A 584 6.38 -12.63 19.74
CA ASN A 584 6.32 -13.12 18.37
C ASN A 584 5.76 -14.54 18.34
N ARG A 585 4.84 -14.82 17.42
CA ARG A 585 4.24 -16.16 17.28
C ARG A 585 5.20 -17.19 16.72
N GLU A 586 6.19 -16.76 15.93
CA GLU A 586 7.19 -17.63 15.35
C GLU A 586 8.59 -17.24 15.84
N ALA A 587 9.22 -18.14 16.63
CA ALA A 587 10.57 -18.00 17.11
C ALA A 587 11.52 -18.89 16.28
N ILE A 588 12.80 -18.51 16.22
CA ILE A 588 13.85 -19.37 15.67
C ILE A 588 14.05 -20.58 16.58
N SER A 589 14.46 -21.70 15.99
CA SER A 589 14.75 -22.98 16.64
C SER A 589 15.99 -23.61 16.04
N GLU A 590 16.42 -24.75 16.57
CA GLU A 590 17.52 -25.53 15.98
C GLU A 590 17.24 -25.94 14.52
N ASP A 591 15.99 -26.32 14.22
CA ASP A 591 15.56 -26.70 12.88
C ASP A 591 15.45 -25.50 11.92
N TYR A 592 15.07 -24.32 12.43
CA TYR A 592 14.90 -23.07 11.66
C TYR A 592 15.64 -21.92 12.35
N PRO A 593 16.99 -21.87 12.21
CA PRO A 593 17.86 -21.03 13.04
C PRO A 593 18.00 -19.58 12.60
N LEU A 594 17.30 -19.15 11.56
CA LEU A 594 17.39 -17.80 11.01
C LEU A 594 16.03 -17.13 10.94
N TYR A 595 15.99 -15.84 11.22
CA TYR A 595 14.84 -14.99 10.88
C TYR A 595 14.87 -14.62 9.41
N LEU A 596 13.76 -14.83 8.70
CA LEU A 596 13.51 -14.25 7.38
C LEU A 596 12.75 -12.95 7.54
N THR A 597 13.29 -11.87 6.97
CA THR A 597 12.54 -10.65 6.72
C THR A 597 12.42 -10.41 5.22
N THR A 598 11.27 -9.90 4.78
CA THR A 598 11.00 -9.65 3.36
C THR A 598 11.00 -8.15 3.06
N GLY A 599 11.13 -7.78 1.79
CA GLY A 599 11.10 -6.36 1.43
C GLY A 599 11.05 -6.12 -0.07
N ARG A 600 11.46 -4.92 -0.46
CA ARG A 600 11.46 -4.44 -1.85
C ARG A 600 12.88 -4.13 -2.31
N VAL A 601 13.05 -4.10 -3.64
CA VAL A 601 14.24 -3.58 -4.32
C VAL A 601 13.86 -2.42 -5.24
N LEU A 602 14.81 -1.56 -5.52
CA LEU A 602 14.61 -0.31 -6.27
C LEU A 602 13.96 -0.51 -7.65
N ALA A 603 14.32 -1.60 -8.35
CA ALA A 603 13.88 -1.84 -9.73
C ALA A 603 12.44 -2.38 -9.84
N HIS A 604 11.90 -2.98 -8.77
CA HIS A 604 10.60 -3.63 -8.83
C HIS A 604 9.53 -3.00 -7.93
N TYR A 605 8.27 -3.29 -8.25
CA TYR A 605 7.09 -2.79 -7.56
C TYR A 605 6.10 -3.92 -7.28
N LEU A 606 5.65 -4.08 -6.04
CA LEU A 606 4.70 -5.10 -5.57
C LEU A 606 5.05 -6.51 -6.09
N SER A 607 4.07 -7.24 -6.66
CA SER A 607 4.28 -8.58 -7.22
C SER A 607 5.23 -8.64 -8.44
N GLY A 608 5.69 -7.47 -8.92
CA GLY A 608 6.55 -7.38 -10.09
C GLY A 608 5.82 -7.55 -11.44
N THR A 609 4.51 -7.81 -11.45
CA THR A 609 3.74 -8.07 -12.67
C THR A 609 3.98 -7.04 -13.77
N GLN A 610 3.99 -5.75 -13.45
CA GLN A 610 4.28 -4.68 -14.40
C GLN A 610 5.78 -4.47 -14.60
N THR A 611 6.56 -4.42 -13.52
CA THR A 611 7.98 -4.04 -13.59
C THR A 611 8.88 -5.14 -14.16
N ARG A 612 8.52 -6.41 -14.01
CA ARG A 612 9.20 -7.53 -14.69
C ARG A 612 8.97 -7.53 -16.21
N ARG A 613 7.91 -6.84 -16.70
CA ARG A 613 7.62 -6.62 -18.11
C ARG A 613 8.25 -5.34 -18.67
N SER A 614 8.95 -4.57 -17.86
CA SER A 614 9.81 -3.47 -18.28
C SER A 614 11.23 -3.98 -18.48
N SER A 615 11.72 -4.03 -19.69
CA SER A 615 13.06 -4.56 -20.00
C SER A 615 14.17 -3.81 -19.25
N SER A 616 14.06 -2.48 -19.16
CA SER A 616 15.02 -1.62 -18.46
C SER A 616 15.04 -1.83 -16.94
N LEU A 617 13.92 -2.21 -16.34
CA LEU A 617 13.85 -2.50 -14.90
C LEU A 617 14.26 -3.95 -14.61
N ASN A 618 13.75 -4.90 -15.41
CA ASN A 618 14.03 -6.32 -15.22
C ASN A 618 15.50 -6.67 -15.41
N SER A 619 16.21 -6.03 -16.36
CA SER A 619 17.65 -6.24 -16.56
C SER A 619 18.51 -5.83 -15.35
N ARG A 620 18.05 -4.91 -14.51
CA ARG A 620 18.76 -4.47 -13.30
C ARG A 620 18.65 -5.45 -12.14
N TYR A 621 17.52 -6.14 -12.05
CA TYR A 621 17.26 -7.12 -10.98
C TYR A 621 16.39 -8.26 -11.55
N PRO A 622 16.99 -9.19 -12.33
CA PRO A 622 16.24 -10.18 -13.10
C PRO A 622 15.69 -11.36 -12.27
N GLU A 623 16.21 -11.58 -11.07
CA GLU A 623 15.91 -12.73 -10.22
C GLU A 623 15.91 -12.34 -8.73
N SER A 624 15.22 -13.12 -7.90
CA SER A 624 15.25 -12.96 -6.45
C SER A 624 16.62 -13.33 -5.87
N ARG A 625 17.08 -12.56 -4.86
CA ARG A 625 18.37 -12.80 -4.18
C ARG A 625 18.19 -12.72 -2.67
N ILE A 626 18.78 -13.68 -1.96
CA ILE A 626 18.86 -13.63 -0.50
C ILE A 626 20.10 -12.84 -0.07
N GLU A 627 19.94 -11.95 0.90
CA GLU A 627 21.06 -11.33 1.63
C GLU A 627 21.29 -12.11 2.93
N ILE A 628 22.57 -12.51 3.17
CA ILE A 628 23.01 -13.25 4.36
C ILE A 628 24.34 -12.72 4.87
N HIS A 629 24.49 -12.70 6.21
CA HIS A 629 25.73 -12.26 6.85
C HIS A 629 26.88 -13.25 6.59
N PRO A 630 28.16 -12.79 6.39
CA PRO A 630 29.29 -13.68 6.11
C PRO A 630 29.48 -14.82 7.12
N LEU A 631 29.33 -14.53 8.42
CA LEU A 631 29.45 -15.56 9.47
C LEU A 631 28.32 -16.61 9.40
N ALA A 632 27.10 -16.19 9.08
CA ALA A 632 26.00 -17.13 8.87
C ALA A 632 26.23 -17.95 7.59
N ALA A 633 26.66 -17.31 6.49
CA ALA A 633 27.00 -18.03 5.25
C ALA A 633 28.06 -19.11 5.48
N LYS A 634 29.12 -18.79 6.25
CA LYS A 634 30.15 -19.78 6.63
C LYS A 634 29.57 -20.91 7.48
N LYS A 635 28.71 -20.60 8.47
CA LYS A 635 28.07 -21.61 9.35
C LYS A 635 27.23 -22.60 8.55
N PHE A 636 26.48 -22.13 7.55
CA PHE A 636 25.57 -22.96 6.75
C PHE A 636 26.19 -23.46 5.42
N GLY A 637 27.47 -23.22 5.17
CA GLY A 637 28.20 -23.73 4.00
C GLY A 637 27.74 -23.13 2.66
N VAL A 638 27.12 -21.95 2.67
CA VAL A 638 26.62 -21.30 1.45
C VAL A 638 27.66 -20.33 0.87
N LYS A 639 27.71 -20.23 -0.47
CA LYS A 639 28.70 -19.43 -1.19
C LYS A 639 28.04 -18.21 -1.87
N ASP A 640 28.78 -17.11 -1.99
CA ASP A 640 28.29 -15.95 -2.72
C ASP A 640 27.96 -16.30 -4.18
N LYS A 641 26.87 -15.74 -4.69
CA LYS A 641 26.35 -15.95 -6.06
C LYS A 641 25.92 -17.38 -6.39
N SER A 642 26.02 -18.38 -5.48
CA SER A 642 25.42 -19.71 -5.68
C SER A 642 23.92 -19.67 -5.49
N PHE A 643 23.24 -20.70 -6.00
CA PHE A 643 21.85 -20.96 -5.61
C PHE A 643 21.81 -21.61 -4.23
N VAL A 644 20.80 -21.25 -3.46
CA VAL A 644 20.55 -21.79 -2.13
C VAL A 644 19.07 -22.11 -2.00
N LYS A 645 18.77 -23.16 -1.24
CA LYS A 645 17.42 -23.51 -0.83
C LYS A 645 17.14 -22.88 0.53
N LEU A 646 16.03 -22.13 0.60
CA LEU A 646 15.52 -21.56 1.83
C LEU A 646 14.20 -22.26 2.15
N GLU A 647 14.03 -22.72 3.38
CA GLU A 647 12.87 -23.52 3.82
C GLU A 647 12.28 -22.97 5.11
N SER A 648 10.95 -23.03 5.21
CA SER A 648 10.17 -22.83 6.44
C SER A 648 9.26 -24.05 6.65
N LYS A 649 8.47 -24.04 7.73
CA LYS A 649 7.43 -25.08 7.96
C LYS A 649 6.38 -25.17 6.83
N ARG A 650 6.27 -24.13 5.98
CA ARG A 650 5.23 -23.99 4.94
C ARG A 650 5.68 -24.40 3.54
N GLY A 651 6.98 -24.31 3.27
CA GLY A 651 7.48 -24.64 1.95
C GLY A 651 8.95 -24.29 1.75
N SER A 652 9.36 -24.24 0.48
CA SER A 652 10.74 -23.90 0.10
C SER A 652 10.78 -23.00 -1.13
N VAL A 653 11.88 -22.24 -1.24
CA VAL A 653 12.22 -21.43 -2.42
C VAL A 653 13.70 -21.64 -2.77
N VAL A 654 14.03 -21.45 -4.05
CA VAL A 654 15.41 -21.46 -4.53
C VAL A 654 15.76 -20.07 -5.04
N VAL A 655 16.78 -19.46 -4.42
CA VAL A 655 17.19 -18.08 -4.71
C VAL A 655 18.70 -17.95 -4.79
N ARG A 656 19.19 -16.92 -5.46
CA ARG A 656 20.63 -16.66 -5.55
C ARG A 656 21.16 -16.00 -4.27
N CYS A 657 22.27 -16.48 -3.77
CA CYS A 657 22.93 -15.97 -2.55
C CYS A 657 23.70 -14.67 -2.83
N LYS A 658 23.57 -13.71 -1.93
CA LYS A 658 24.39 -12.49 -1.82
C LYS A 658 24.91 -12.38 -0.39
N ILE A 659 26.21 -12.58 -0.20
CA ILE A 659 26.85 -12.44 1.10
C ILE A 659 27.14 -10.95 1.35
N THR A 660 26.69 -10.44 2.50
CA THR A 660 26.89 -9.02 2.88
C THR A 660 26.92 -8.83 4.39
N PRO A 661 27.82 -7.98 4.94
CA PRO A 661 27.84 -7.66 6.36
C PRO A 661 26.73 -6.69 6.81
N LYS A 662 25.88 -6.24 5.87
CA LYS A 662 24.85 -5.21 6.09
C LYS A 662 23.55 -5.74 6.71
N ILE A 663 23.55 -6.98 7.14
CA ILE A 663 22.42 -7.62 7.80
C ILE A 663 22.91 -8.30 9.08
N ARG A 664 22.02 -8.47 10.05
CA ARG A 664 22.31 -9.20 11.29
C ARG A 664 22.73 -10.65 11.00
N ARG A 665 23.49 -11.24 11.94
CA ARG A 665 23.99 -12.63 11.81
C ARG A 665 22.88 -13.69 11.91
N ASP A 666 21.79 -13.37 12.57
CA ASP A 666 20.62 -14.22 12.82
C ASP A 666 19.48 -13.99 11.81
N THR A 667 19.68 -13.13 10.82
CA THR A 667 18.62 -12.66 9.91
C THR A 667 19.04 -12.81 8.45
N VAL A 668 18.09 -13.19 7.60
CA VAL A 668 18.21 -13.16 6.13
C VAL A 668 17.12 -12.28 5.54
N PHE A 669 17.41 -11.67 4.39
CA PHE A 669 16.47 -10.81 3.66
C PHE A 669 16.24 -11.34 2.25
N VAL A 670 14.97 -11.42 1.83
CA VAL A 670 14.60 -11.79 0.46
C VAL A 670 13.50 -10.85 -0.06
N PRO A 671 13.65 -10.25 -1.25
CA PRO A 671 12.60 -9.42 -1.82
C PRO A 671 11.46 -10.25 -2.41
N PHE A 672 10.21 -9.72 -2.39
CA PHE A 672 8.97 -10.47 -2.69
C PHE A 672 8.39 -10.23 -4.10
N HIS A 673 9.18 -9.79 -5.08
CA HIS A 673 8.66 -9.36 -6.40
C HIS A 673 8.51 -10.48 -7.42
N TRP A 674 8.75 -11.72 -7.08
CA TRP A 674 8.76 -12.88 -7.99
C TRP A 674 7.70 -13.90 -7.62
N GLY A 675 7.15 -14.55 -8.63
CA GLY A 675 6.25 -15.68 -8.53
C GLY A 675 6.99 -17.03 -8.57
N ASP A 676 6.25 -18.09 -8.78
CA ASP A 676 6.70 -19.48 -8.97
C ASP A 676 7.65 -19.96 -7.86
N ILE A 677 8.74 -20.63 -8.21
CA ILE A 677 9.74 -21.16 -7.25
C ILE A 677 10.53 -20.08 -6.52
N GLN A 678 10.46 -18.81 -6.97
CA GLN A 678 11.10 -17.66 -6.34
C GLN A 678 10.13 -16.84 -5.47
N ASN A 679 8.87 -17.26 -5.37
CA ASN A 679 7.88 -16.59 -4.54
C ASN A 679 8.19 -16.78 -3.06
N ILE A 680 8.77 -15.76 -2.43
CA ILE A 680 9.16 -15.82 -1.02
C ILE A 680 7.96 -16.00 -0.07
N ASN A 681 6.76 -15.63 -0.51
CA ASN A 681 5.55 -15.81 0.29
C ASN A 681 5.12 -17.29 0.41
N ARG A 682 5.76 -18.21 -0.29
CA ARG A 682 5.66 -19.66 0.01
C ARG A 682 6.17 -20.00 1.42
N LEU A 683 6.99 -19.12 2.02
CA LEU A 683 7.59 -19.30 3.34
C LEU A 683 6.93 -18.49 4.44
N THR A 684 6.25 -17.37 4.11
CA THR A 684 5.78 -16.39 5.09
C THR A 684 4.63 -16.91 5.95
N ASP A 685 4.60 -16.43 7.21
CA ASP A 685 3.60 -16.81 8.20
C ASP A 685 2.24 -16.13 7.91
N PRO A 686 1.15 -16.89 7.79
CA PRO A 686 -0.19 -16.37 7.55
C PRO A 686 -0.88 -15.84 8.81
N SER A 687 -0.27 -15.93 9.98
CA SER A 687 -0.86 -15.42 11.22
C SER A 687 -1.23 -13.95 11.09
N LEU A 688 -2.47 -13.62 11.46
CA LEU A 688 -3.04 -12.29 11.34
C LEU A 688 -2.96 -11.51 12.65
N ASP A 689 -2.72 -10.20 12.55
CA ASP A 689 -2.97 -9.26 13.64
C ASP A 689 -4.45 -9.36 14.05
N PRO A 690 -4.76 -9.54 15.34
CA PRO A 690 -6.13 -9.79 15.79
C PRO A 690 -7.10 -8.63 15.49
N SER A 691 -6.59 -7.40 15.48
CA SER A 691 -7.39 -6.18 15.30
C SER A 691 -7.57 -5.81 13.83
N CYS A 692 -6.45 -5.71 13.09
CA CYS A 692 -6.45 -5.16 11.73
C CYS A 692 -6.29 -6.20 10.63
N LYS A 693 -6.08 -7.48 11.00
CA LYS A 693 -5.92 -8.61 10.05
C LYS A 693 -4.71 -8.46 9.10
N MET A 694 -3.65 -7.79 9.56
CA MET A 694 -2.37 -7.72 8.87
C MET A 694 -1.61 -9.05 9.05
N PRO A 695 -1.13 -9.69 7.97
CA PRO A 695 -0.29 -10.88 8.08
C PRO A 695 1.15 -10.58 8.51
N SER A 696 1.82 -11.61 9.06
CA SER A 696 3.22 -11.54 9.51
C SER A 696 4.22 -11.80 8.37
N PHE A 697 4.47 -10.79 7.53
CA PHE A 697 5.42 -10.91 6.41
C PHE A 697 6.88 -10.67 6.78
N LYS A 698 7.16 -10.09 7.97
CA LYS A 698 8.49 -9.61 8.34
C LYS A 698 9.23 -10.52 9.30
N LEU A 699 8.56 -11.55 9.77
CA LEU A 699 9.13 -12.48 10.72
C LEU A 699 8.69 -13.91 10.40
N CYS A 700 9.61 -14.71 9.89
CA CYS A 700 9.45 -16.16 9.77
C CYS A 700 10.74 -16.86 10.19
N ALA A 701 10.63 -18.04 10.79
CA ALA A 701 11.77 -18.90 11.06
C ALA A 701 12.10 -19.76 9.83
N VAL A 702 13.36 -19.75 9.42
CA VAL A 702 13.83 -20.46 8.21
C VAL A 702 15.16 -21.14 8.42
N LYS A 703 15.41 -22.18 7.60
CA LYS A 703 16.74 -22.77 7.42
C LYS A 703 17.23 -22.54 5.99
N ILE A 704 18.55 -22.54 5.83
CA ILE A 704 19.22 -22.38 4.54
C ILE A 704 20.21 -23.50 4.29
N SER A 705 20.28 -23.98 3.06
CA SER A 705 21.25 -24.96 2.60
C SER A 705 21.75 -24.65 1.18
N PRO A 706 22.95 -25.16 0.78
CA PRO A 706 23.35 -25.17 -0.62
C PRO A 706 22.31 -25.90 -1.49
N PHE A 707 22.12 -25.43 -2.76
CA PHE A 707 21.23 -26.04 -3.72
C PHE A 707 22.01 -26.64 -4.89
#